data_a5b9b58a81f525cde500d6c0662344ce
#
_entry.id   a5b9b58a81f525cde500d6c0662344ce
#
_cell.length_a   1.000
_cell.length_b   1.000
_cell.length_c   1.000
_cell.angle_alpha   90.00
_cell.angle_beta   90.00
_cell.angle_gamma   90.00
#
_symmetry.space_group_name_H-M   'P 1'
#
loop_
_entity.id
_entity.type
_entity.pdbx_description
1 polymer ?
#
loop_
_entity_poly.entity_id
_entity_poly.type
_entity_poly.pdbx_seq_one_letter_code
_entity_poly.pdbx_strand_id
1 'polypeptide(L)'
;MVFNDLTSFGDLTPESLRNYLDELPFLISHGSSYFDADTETSERDELDEWNASDAEAYEPELVLHDDGDSATGGTASTDAADMPTAGDDDANEAEEAEEELACDKADDSATYHQVIARVTLFYLIYAQNHRLEERGFGVLKDVPFNGDKARKVLKTVTARTFNSTPPLPDEVALLLLGSAIAWVEHRAFDVMAVQEIFLSAVDRHLARGVQLERARLLARRELASYEFSKDPATGLPWRGPLEERIDTPPNSSSEGQGVAPSIATAMRYNLFRLRDAAMTILQYLVGIRPSEVCAIEAGMDEETGLPSCVLMKRSKSGLLELFYLRSLLSKGLDQPQPNDWLIGCRPAGAKSLPLTVQCLSVLQRVFEPWRALGNRSEMLVGFRYGFGLPTKPEYVVSMTTWSLNDSFKFFMRNEVDLSALPDESVRGENLIRYRESKGAIVTPRQGRKTFAAFMLESRASLLPAVKDHFKHLNVATTERAYYPQEARMRNDVDSVAISDTIAFFTEAVKGKKIVGRMAPVIKQYFGSEDFTNAKSPAELDGRIRHVVISHDLRIFFNDHGKCLIAAKPSESRCRQETGTANWENVTPDYAVRSPGMCAGCGAFAADRSNRPFWERRLEQYTKAHEAAQGKGREHEYHVHLARAQQAAQVIKWFDGAEIER
;
A
#
# COMPACT_ATOMS: atom_id res chain seq x y z
N MET A 1 12.41 27.52 19.95
CA MET A 1 13.24 28.74 20.13
C MET A 1 12.41 29.86 20.74
N VAL A 2 11.25 30.16 20.23
CA VAL A 2 10.38 31.25 20.75
C VAL A 2 10.02 31.06 22.24
N PHE A 3 9.72 29.84 22.67
CA PHE A 3 9.33 29.56 24.07
C PHE A 3 10.44 29.65 25.11
N ASN A 4 11.73 29.68 24.70
CA ASN A 4 12.87 29.73 25.62
C ASN A 4 13.72 30.99 25.39
N ASP A 5 13.19 32.03 24.73
CA ASP A 5 13.89 33.26 24.36
C ASP A 5 15.24 33.04 23.64
N LEU A 6 15.34 31.91 22.91
CA LEU A 6 16.55 31.52 22.20
C LEU A 6 16.61 32.22 20.84
N THR A 7 17.67 32.94 20.59
CA THR A 7 17.85 33.72 19.36
C THR A 7 18.73 33.02 18.32
N SER A 8 19.46 31.98 18.73
CA SER A 8 20.40 31.26 17.86
C SER A 8 20.43 29.76 18.20
N PHE A 9 20.79 28.92 17.24
CA PHE A 9 21.09 27.50 17.50
C PHE A 9 22.26 27.30 18.46
N GLY A 10 23.16 28.28 18.59
CA GLY A 10 24.26 28.28 19.54
C GLY A 10 23.85 28.43 21.01
N ASP A 11 22.60 28.83 21.26
CA ASP A 11 22.02 28.98 22.59
C ASP A 11 21.34 27.69 23.07
N LEU A 12 21.17 26.70 22.20
CA LEU A 12 20.58 25.42 22.55
C LEU A 12 21.56 24.59 23.38
N THR A 13 21.11 24.23 24.55
CA THR A 13 21.84 23.34 25.48
C THR A 13 21.21 21.94 25.48
N PRO A 14 21.94 20.91 25.99
CA PRO A 14 21.35 19.59 26.18
C PRO A 14 20.09 19.61 27.08
N GLU A 15 20.03 20.53 28.03
CA GLU A 15 18.87 20.72 28.91
C GLU A 15 17.69 21.33 28.16
N SER A 16 17.92 22.36 27.30
CA SER A 16 16.89 22.93 26.45
C SER A 16 16.29 21.89 25.49
N LEU A 17 17.11 21.01 24.92
CA LEU A 17 16.66 19.94 24.04
C LEU A 17 15.85 18.87 24.80
N ARG A 18 16.17 18.59 26.04
CA ARG A 18 15.42 17.67 26.90
C ARG A 18 14.05 18.27 27.26
N ASN A 19 14.02 19.51 27.72
CA ASN A 19 12.77 20.23 27.99
C ASN A 19 11.86 20.29 26.77
N TYR A 20 12.44 20.53 25.59
CA TYR A 20 11.69 20.49 24.33
C TYR A 20 11.08 19.10 24.08
N LEU A 21 11.80 18.01 24.36
CA LEU A 21 11.25 16.66 24.18
C LEU A 21 10.07 16.39 25.12
N ASP A 22 10.16 16.85 26.37
CA ASP A 22 9.10 16.64 27.36
C ASP A 22 7.82 17.41 26.99
N GLU A 23 7.97 18.60 26.40
CA GLU A 23 6.85 19.44 25.94
C GLU A 23 6.33 19.06 24.54
N LEU A 24 7.11 18.33 23.76
CA LEU A 24 6.83 18.07 22.35
C LEU A 24 5.47 17.38 22.08
N PRO A 25 5.01 16.41 22.89
CA PRO A 25 3.67 15.83 22.72
C PRO A 25 2.56 16.88 22.88
N PHE A 26 2.69 17.75 23.86
CA PHE A 26 1.74 18.85 24.11
C PHE A 26 1.77 19.87 22.98
N LEU A 27 2.96 20.28 22.52
CA LEU A 27 3.12 21.23 21.42
C LEU A 27 2.56 20.71 20.08
N ILE A 28 2.59 19.40 19.86
CA ILE A 28 2.01 18.80 18.65
C ILE A 28 0.49 18.74 18.74
N SER A 29 -0.07 18.42 19.91
CA SER A 29 -1.51 18.30 20.10
C SER A 29 -2.24 19.64 20.21
N HIS A 30 -1.58 20.68 20.73
CA HIS A 30 -2.18 21.98 21.04
C HIS A 30 -1.52 23.17 20.31
N GLY A 31 -0.51 22.91 19.45
CA GLY A 31 0.34 23.93 18.86
C GLY A 31 -0.38 24.98 17.99
N SER A 32 -1.54 24.65 17.41
CA SER A 32 -2.35 25.62 16.66
C SER A 32 -3.08 26.60 17.57
N SER A 33 -3.50 26.18 18.77
CA SER A 33 -4.24 27.04 19.71
C SER A 33 -3.32 27.99 20.51
N TYR A 34 -2.02 27.69 20.59
CA TYR A 34 -1.08 28.49 21.33
C TYR A 34 -0.63 29.77 20.58
N PHE A 35 -0.71 29.75 19.25
CA PHE A 35 -0.45 30.94 18.43
C PHE A 35 -1.70 31.83 18.26
N ASP A 36 -2.90 31.29 18.50
CA ASP A 36 -4.16 32.03 18.38
C ASP A 36 -4.53 32.81 19.66
N ALA A 37 -3.84 32.60 20.80
CA ALA A 37 -4.21 33.23 22.07
C ALA A 37 -3.75 34.69 22.25
N ASP A 38 -2.76 35.14 21.48
CA ASP A 38 -2.23 36.52 21.58
C ASP A 38 -2.52 37.42 20.37
N THR A 39 -3.27 36.93 19.38
CA THR A 39 -3.71 37.74 18.21
C THR A 39 -5.23 37.62 18.01
N GLU A 40 -5.99 38.01 19.01
CA GLU A 40 -7.37 38.42 18.77
C GLU A 40 -7.35 39.83 18.15
N THR A 41 -7.93 39.88 16.95
CA THR A 41 -8.26 41.08 16.16
C THR A 41 -7.13 41.65 15.28
N SER A 42 -7.21 41.40 14.01
CA SER A 42 -6.94 42.17 12.80
C SER A 42 -6.16 41.49 11.66
N GLU A 43 -5.50 40.35 11.86
CA GLU A 43 -4.66 39.77 10.80
C GLU A 43 -5.32 38.61 10.00
N ARG A 44 -6.51 38.17 10.38
CA ARG A 44 -7.19 37.05 9.66
C ARG A 44 -7.75 37.50 8.31
N ASP A 45 -8.18 38.75 8.22
CA ASP A 45 -8.72 39.33 6.98
C ASP A 45 -7.62 39.70 5.97
N GLU A 46 -6.40 40.04 6.45
CA GLU A 46 -5.26 40.37 5.58
C GLU A 46 -4.55 39.11 5.02
N LEU A 47 -4.55 38.00 5.73
CA LEU A 47 -3.96 36.73 5.25
C LEU A 47 -4.80 36.04 4.18
N ASP A 48 -6.12 36.16 4.21
CA ASP A 48 -7.00 35.63 3.18
C ASP A 48 -6.99 36.50 1.90
N GLU A 49 -6.76 37.83 1.99
CA GLU A 49 -6.52 38.71 0.84
C GLU A 49 -5.12 38.51 0.24
N TRP A 50 -4.10 38.19 1.05
CA TRP A 50 -2.72 37.99 0.56
C TRP A 50 -2.58 36.65 -0.19
N ASN A 51 -3.27 35.59 0.25
CA ASN A 51 -3.30 34.33 -0.47
C ASN A 51 -4.07 34.33 -1.80
N ALA A 52 -4.85 35.36 -2.05
CA ALA A 52 -5.59 35.55 -3.30
C ALA A 52 -4.86 36.41 -4.35
N SER A 53 -3.97 37.34 -3.92
CA SER A 53 -3.33 38.32 -4.81
C SER A 53 -1.89 37.97 -5.23
N ASP A 54 -1.13 37.21 -4.43
CA ASP A 54 0.29 36.94 -4.68
C ASP A 54 0.61 35.58 -5.30
N ALA A 55 -0.40 34.79 -5.67
CA ALA A 55 -0.20 33.57 -6.43
C ALA A 55 0.19 33.79 -7.91
N GLU A 56 0.25 35.04 -8.38
CA GLU A 56 0.61 35.36 -9.77
C GLU A 56 2.06 35.85 -9.99
N ALA A 57 2.90 35.97 -8.95
CA ALA A 57 4.20 36.61 -9.08
C ALA A 57 5.36 35.91 -8.36
N TYR A 58 5.61 34.60 -8.59
CA TYR A 58 6.94 34.04 -8.34
C TYR A 58 7.21 32.82 -9.20
N GLU A 59 7.73 33.03 -10.41
CA GLU A 59 8.52 32.05 -11.14
C GLU A 59 9.99 32.23 -10.73
N PRO A 60 10.66 31.23 -10.14
CA PRO A 60 12.11 31.28 -10.04
C PRO A 60 12.70 30.88 -11.39
N GLU A 61 13.26 31.84 -12.12
CA GLU A 61 14.16 31.58 -13.23
C GLU A 61 15.40 30.82 -12.72
N LEU A 62 15.47 29.54 -13.08
CA LEU A 62 16.70 28.75 -13.01
C LEU A 62 17.61 29.19 -14.16
N VAL A 63 18.49 30.16 -13.91
CA VAL A 63 19.60 30.48 -14.80
C VAL A 63 20.64 29.37 -14.65
N LEU A 64 20.68 28.49 -15.64
CA LEU A 64 21.81 27.60 -15.86
C LEU A 64 22.96 28.42 -16.45
N HIS A 65 23.96 28.75 -15.65
CA HIS A 65 25.25 29.18 -16.16
C HIS A 65 26.03 27.92 -16.60
N ASP A 66 26.18 27.83 -17.92
CA ASP A 66 27.15 26.97 -18.61
C ASP A 66 28.49 27.71 -18.63
N ASP A 67 29.44 27.27 -17.85
CA ASP A 67 30.85 27.65 -18.02
C ASP A 67 31.71 26.38 -18.06
N GLY A 68 32.09 26.01 -19.29
CA GLY A 68 33.19 25.07 -19.52
C GLY A 68 34.53 25.70 -19.17
N ASP A 69 35.40 24.95 -18.62
CA ASP A 69 36.76 24.59 -19.08
C ASP A 69 37.68 24.06 -17.96
N SER A 70 38.14 22.89 -18.22
CA SER A 70 39.53 22.37 -18.08
C SER A 70 40.31 22.50 -16.77
N ALA A 71 40.68 21.31 -16.33
CA ALA A 71 42.05 20.81 -16.06
C ALA A 71 42.68 21.03 -14.69
N THR A 72 43.19 19.88 -14.26
CA THR A 72 44.39 19.58 -13.46
C THR A 72 44.26 19.43 -11.94
N GLY A 73 44.32 18.17 -11.53
CA GLY A 73 45.38 17.59 -10.70
C GLY A 73 45.49 18.11 -9.26
N GLY A 74 45.16 17.24 -8.30
CA GLY A 74 45.56 17.45 -6.92
C GLY A 74 45.01 16.37 -5.98
N THR A 75 45.80 15.33 -5.75
CA THR A 75 45.62 14.33 -4.72
C THR A 75 45.62 14.94 -3.32
N ALA A 76 44.58 14.73 -2.56
CA ALA A 76 44.63 14.81 -1.10
C ALA A 76 43.67 13.78 -0.53
N SER A 77 44.26 12.75 0.08
CA SER A 77 43.62 11.80 0.97
C SER A 77 43.08 12.50 2.20
N THR A 78 41.81 12.33 2.49
CA THR A 78 41.31 12.50 3.84
C THR A 78 40.41 11.32 4.16
N ASP A 79 40.83 10.63 5.23
CA ASP A 79 40.14 9.53 5.86
C ASP A 79 38.67 9.86 6.11
N ALA A 80 37.77 9.22 5.38
CA ALA A 80 36.37 9.15 5.72
C ALA A 80 36.22 7.94 6.65
N ALA A 81 35.99 8.24 7.92
CA ALA A 81 35.71 7.26 8.94
C ALA A 81 34.55 6.35 8.50
N ASP A 82 34.79 5.06 8.63
CA ASP A 82 33.88 3.95 8.46
C ASP A 82 32.48 4.23 9.04
N MET A 83 31.51 4.38 8.16
CA MET A 83 30.13 4.10 8.49
C MET A 83 29.84 2.62 8.17
N PRO A 84 29.33 1.84 9.10
CA PRO A 84 29.02 0.45 8.82
C PRO A 84 27.78 0.35 7.92
N THR A 85 28.00 0.11 6.64
CA THR A 85 26.98 -0.33 5.68
C THR A 85 26.87 -1.84 5.78
N ALA A 86 26.06 -2.34 6.67
CA ALA A 86 25.63 -3.73 6.64
C ALA A 86 24.32 -3.87 7.41
N GLY A 87 23.23 -4.12 6.71
CA GLY A 87 21.99 -4.60 7.31
C GLY A 87 20.76 -3.70 7.15
N ASP A 88 20.76 -2.72 6.25
CA ASP A 88 19.66 -1.76 6.12
C ASP A 88 18.44 -2.28 5.32
N ASP A 89 18.55 -3.38 4.59
CA ASP A 89 17.41 -3.88 3.80
C ASP A 89 16.27 -4.43 4.69
N ASP A 90 16.60 -5.11 5.80
CA ASP A 90 15.60 -5.58 6.77
C ASP A 90 15.04 -4.41 7.62
N ALA A 91 15.82 -3.34 7.79
CA ALA A 91 15.40 -2.15 8.53
C ALA A 91 14.45 -1.27 7.71
N ASN A 92 14.69 -1.14 6.40
CA ASN A 92 13.80 -0.41 5.49
C ASN A 92 12.43 -1.09 5.34
N GLU A 93 12.37 -2.42 5.30
CA GLU A 93 11.08 -3.14 5.28
C GLU A 93 10.32 -3.00 6.60
N ALA A 94 11.03 -2.91 7.73
CA ALA A 94 10.42 -2.60 9.01
C ALA A 94 9.91 -1.15 9.08
N GLU A 95 10.62 -0.19 8.45
CA GLU A 95 10.15 1.19 8.29
C GLU A 95 8.91 1.27 7.39
N GLU A 96 8.83 0.45 6.36
CA GLU A 96 7.65 0.36 5.48
C GLU A 96 6.40 -0.10 6.22
N ALA A 97 6.53 -1.09 7.10
CA ALA A 97 5.44 -1.52 7.96
C ALA A 97 5.09 -0.43 9.01
N GLU A 98 6.08 0.37 9.45
CA GLU A 98 5.88 1.47 10.38
C GLU A 98 5.24 2.71 9.72
N GLU A 99 5.55 3.04 8.45
CA GLU A 99 4.89 4.12 7.71
C GLU A 99 3.45 3.78 7.29
N GLU A 100 3.14 2.51 7.01
CA GLU A 100 1.75 2.08 6.80
C GLU A 100 0.90 2.15 8.08
N LEU A 101 1.55 2.17 9.26
CA LEU A 101 0.92 2.14 10.57
C LEU A 101 0.53 3.51 11.16
N ALA A 102 0.92 4.62 10.53
CA ALA A 102 0.90 5.94 11.16
C ALA A 102 -0.24 6.87 10.77
N CYS A 103 -1.31 6.40 10.17
CA CYS A 103 -2.46 7.25 9.88
C CYS A 103 -3.74 6.66 10.47
N ASP A 104 -4.04 7.02 11.67
CA ASP A 104 -5.36 7.31 12.23
C ASP A 104 -5.33 7.38 13.74
N LYS A 105 -5.39 8.59 14.27
CA LYS A 105 -6.19 8.92 15.45
C LYS A 105 -6.34 10.43 15.57
N ALA A 106 -7.56 10.88 15.51
CA ALA A 106 -8.01 12.00 16.29
C ALA A 106 -8.00 11.56 17.77
N ASP A 107 -6.83 11.53 18.37
CA ASP A 107 -6.59 11.43 19.80
C ASP A 107 -5.43 12.39 20.07
N ASP A 108 -5.53 13.18 21.12
CA ASP A 108 -4.62 14.28 21.51
C ASP A 108 -3.15 13.87 21.75
N SER A 109 -2.72 12.70 21.29
CA SER A 109 -1.34 12.22 21.40
C SER A 109 -0.57 12.45 20.10
N ALA A 110 0.55 13.14 20.20
CA ALA A 110 1.52 13.31 19.11
C ALA A 110 1.90 11.97 18.48
N THR A 111 1.73 11.85 17.15
CA THR A 111 2.08 10.62 16.45
C THR A 111 3.60 10.43 16.41
N TYR A 112 4.04 9.16 16.42
CA TYR A 112 5.46 8.79 16.30
C TYR A 112 6.16 9.55 15.15
N HIS A 113 5.51 9.70 13.98
CA HIS A 113 6.10 10.39 12.83
C HIS A 113 6.23 11.90 13.02
N GLN A 114 5.28 12.52 13.71
CA GLN A 114 5.39 13.95 14.02
C GLN A 114 6.54 14.20 14.99
N VAL A 115 6.76 13.31 15.95
CA VAL A 115 7.86 13.42 16.92
C VAL A 115 9.20 13.10 16.25
N ILE A 116 9.31 12.01 15.46
CA ILE A 116 10.57 11.63 14.82
C ILE A 116 11.06 12.71 13.84
N ALA A 117 10.17 13.28 13.05
CA ALA A 117 10.52 14.34 12.11
C ALA A 117 11.16 15.55 12.82
N ARG A 118 10.61 15.95 13.97
CA ARG A 118 11.11 17.05 14.76
C ARG A 118 12.44 16.74 15.48
N VAL A 119 12.56 15.54 16.00
CA VAL A 119 13.81 15.07 16.61
C VAL A 119 14.92 14.95 15.57
N THR A 120 14.62 14.37 14.40
CA THR A 120 15.59 14.22 13.30
C THR A 120 16.07 15.57 12.77
N LEU A 121 15.25 16.61 12.82
CA LEU A 121 15.65 17.95 12.41
C LEU A 121 16.91 18.43 13.17
N PHE A 122 17.02 18.18 14.46
CA PHE A 122 18.20 18.61 15.24
C PHE A 122 19.48 17.85 14.82
N TYR A 123 19.39 16.59 14.45
CA TYR A 123 20.54 15.85 13.89
C TYR A 123 20.95 16.39 12.52
N LEU A 124 19.98 16.75 11.68
CA LEU A 124 20.25 17.37 10.38
C LEU A 124 20.89 18.74 10.53
N ILE A 125 20.43 19.58 11.47
CA ILE A 125 21.05 20.87 11.79
C ILE A 125 22.48 20.65 12.27
N TYR A 126 22.70 19.71 13.21
CA TYR A 126 24.02 19.40 13.72
C TYR A 126 24.99 18.91 12.63
N ALA A 127 24.51 18.05 11.72
CA ALA A 127 25.29 17.59 10.57
C ALA A 127 25.67 18.73 9.61
N GLN A 128 24.94 19.86 9.63
CA GLN A 128 25.23 21.03 8.81
C GLN A 128 26.05 22.10 9.57
N ASN A 129 26.50 21.87 10.81
CA ASN A 129 27.18 22.84 11.63
C ASN A 129 28.31 23.57 10.88
N HIS A 130 29.18 22.83 10.18
CA HIS A 130 30.28 23.41 9.41
C HIS A 130 29.78 24.45 8.38
N ARG A 131 28.73 24.14 7.64
CA ARG A 131 28.16 25.06 6.61
C ARG A 131 27.45 26.25 7.24
N LEU A 132 26.83 26.06 8.40
CA LEU A 132 26.19 27.14 9.14
C LEU A 132 27.22 28.10 9.71
N GLU A 133 28.31 27.58 10.27
CA GLU A 133 29.43 28.37 10.80
C GLU A 133 30.13 29.18 9.71
N GLU A 134 30.41 28.60 8.54
CA GLU A 134 30.97 29.30 7.39
C GLU A 134 30.11 30.49 6.93
N ARG A 135 28.81 30.43 7.14
CA ARG A 135 27.85 31.48 6.80
C ARG A 135 27.57 32.46 7.97
N GLY A 136 28.25 32.31 9.10
CA GLY A 136 28.09 33.16 10.26
C GLY A 136 26.83 32.90 11.10
N PHE A 137 26.19 31.74 10.92
CA PHE A 137 25.05 31.36 11.76
C PHE A 137 25.53 30.66 13.04
N GLY A 138 24.72 30.76 14.11
CA GLY A 138 24.96 30.01 15.32
C GLY A 138 24.79 28.52 15.10
N VAL A 139 25.69 27.70 15.69
CA VAL A 139 25.74 26.23 15.52
C VAL A 139 25.44 25.53 16.83
N LEU A 140 24.93 24.29 16.75
CA LEU A 140 24.75 23.43 17.91
C LEU A 140 26.13 23.03 18.47
N LYS A 141 26.39 23.38 19.72
CA LYS A 141 27.69 23.11 20.40
C LYS A 141 27.83 21.64 20.77
N ASP A 142 26.74 21.04 21.19
CA ASP A 142 26.71 19.66 21.69
C ASP A 142 25.96 18.77 20.71
N VAL A 143 26.34 17.47 20.72
CA VAL A 143 25.60 16.47 19.93
C VAL A 143 24.17 16.37 20.45
N PRO A 144 23.16 16.53 19.59
CA PRO A 144 21.75 16.47 20.00
C PRO A 144 21.45 15.20 20.80
N PHE A 145 20.67 15.35 21.85
CA PHE A 145 20.18 14.25 22.69
C PHE A 145 21.28 13.30 23.20
N ASN A 146 22.45 13.86 23.55
CA ASN A 146 23.64 13.14 24.02
C ASN A 146 24.17 12.06 23.04
N GLY A 147 23.89 12.20 21.74
CA GLY A 147 24.29 11.23 20.71
C GLY A 147 23.42 9.97 20.66
N ASP A 148 22.34 9.92 21.40
CA ASP A 148 21.38 8.82 21.31
C ASP A 148 20.71 8.83 19.93
N LYS A 149 20.46 7.65 19.34
CA LYS A 149 19.74 7.56 18.06
C LYS A 149 18.31 8.10 18.22
N ALA A 150 17.78 8.78 17.19
CA ALA A 150 16.43 9.37 17.20
C ALA A 150 15.37 8.38 17.70
N ARG A 151 15.43 7.12 17.27
CA ARG A 151 14.51 6.05 17.73
C ARG A 151 14.62 5.74 19.23
N LYS A 152 15.80 5.88 19.84
CA LYS A 152 15.96 5.68 21.29
C LYS A 152 15.34 6.86 22.05
N VAL A 153 15.54 8.07 21.56
CA VAL A 153 14.94 9.30 22.09
C VAL A 153 13.42 9.23 22.03
N LEU A 154 12.85 8.74 20.92
CA LEU A 154 11.40 8.60 20.78
C LEU A 154 10.78 7.65 21.81
N LYS A 155 11.48 6.58 22.19
CA LYS A 155 10.97 5.63 23.19
C LYS A 155 10.73 6.27 24.57
N THR A 156 11.37 7.41 24.85
CA THR A 156 11.17 8.15 26.11
C THR A 156 9.96 9.09 26.07
N VAL A 157 9.52 9.49 24.87
CA VAL A 157 8.50 10.53 24.66
C VAL A 157 7.17 9.96 24.19
N THR A 158 7.19 8.86 23.44
CA THR A 158 5.98 8.26 22.88
C THR A 158 5.79 6.84 23.38
N ALA A 159 4.65 6.54 23.98
CA ALA A 159 4.21 5.16 24.12
C ALA A 159 3.95 4.61 22.72
N ARG A 160 4.73 3.60 22.29
CA ARG A 160 4.49 2.91 21.00
C ARG A 160 3.13 2.20 21.04
N THR A 161 2.09 2.85 20.58
CA THR A 161 0.91 2.14 20.15
C THR A 161 1.09 1.79 18.68
N PHE A 162 1.51 0.56 18.40
CA PHE A 162 1.43 -0.01 17.05
C PHE A 162 -0.04 -0.22 16.70
N ASN A 163 -0.73 0.85 16.34
CA ASN A 163 -2.07 0.74 15.80
C ASN A 163 -1.94 0.53 14.29
N SER A 164 -1.89 -0.74 13.92
CA SER A 164 -2.09 -1.13 12.53
C SER A 164 -3.48 -0.64 12.08
N THR A 165 -3.55 0.14 11.01
CA THR A 165 -4.84 0.43 10.37
C THR A 165 -5.54 -0.89 10.08
N PRO A 166 -6.71 -1.19 10.66
CA PRO A 166 -7.38 -2.47 10.45
C PRO A 166 -7.92 -2.58 9.01
N PRO A 167 -8.12 -3.78 8.48
CA PRO A 167 -8.93 -3.97 7.29
C PRO A 167 -10.33 -3.39 7.50
N LEU A 168 -11.05 -3.08 6.43
CA LEU A 168 -12.44 -2.65 6.56
C LEU A 168 -13.33 -3.82 6.99
N PRO A 169 -14.32 -3.56 7.88
CA PRO A 169 -15.40 -4.50 8.10
C PRO A 169 -16.11 -4.87 6.79
N ASP A 170 -16.53 -6.12 6.67
CA ASP A 170 -17.16 -6.63 5.44
C ASP A 170 -18.39 -5.80 5.04
N GLU A 171 -19.20 -5.38 6.01
CA GLU A 171 -20.39 -4.58 5.78
C GLU A 171 -20.06 -3.23 5.13
N VAL A 172 -18.98 -2.59 5.54
CA VAL A 172 -18.50 -1.32 4.94
C VAL A 172 -17.87 -1.56 3.58
N ALA A 173 -17.02 -2.60 3.46
CA ALA A 173 -16.34 -2.94 2.22
C ALA A 173 -17.31 -3.32 1.09
N LEU A 174 -18.38 -4.06 1.42
CA LEU A 174 -19.41 -4.46 0.45
C LEU A 174 -20.22 -3.28 -0.06
N LEU A 175 -20.59 -2.31 0.80
CA LEU A 175 -21.29 -1.10 0.36
C LEU A 175 -20.40 -0.22 -0.52
N LEU A 176 -19.13 -0.06 -0.14
CA LEU A 176 -18.16 0.68 -0.94
C LEU A 176 -17.95 0.04 -2.33
N LEU A 177 -17.68 -1.26 -2.38
CA LEU A 177 -17.47 -1.97 -3.64
C LEU A 177 -18.75 -2.03 -4.46
N GLY A 178 -19.91 -2.24 -3.84
CA GLY A 178 -21.20 -2.24 -4.55
C GLY A 178 -21.47 -0.92 -5.27
N SER A 179 -21.22 0.20 -4.58
CA SER A 179 -21.32 1.54 -5.19
C SER A 179 -20.31 1.73 -6.32
N ALA A 180 -19.05 1.34 -6.11
CA ALA A 180 -18.02 1.47 -7.13
C ALA A 180 -18.31 0.61 -8.37
N ILE A 181 -18.79 -0.62 -8.18
CA ILE A 181 -19.17 -1.53 -9.27
C ILE A 181 -20.33 -0.93 -10.08
N ALA A 182 -21.35 -0.38 -9.40
CA ALA A 182 -22.48 0.27 -10.08
C ALA A 182 -22.03 1.43 -10.99
N TRP A 183 -21.01 2.19 -10.58
CA TRP A 183 -20.42 3.24 -11.42
C TRP A 183 -19.75 2.68 -12.68
N VAL A 184 -19.00 1.59 -12.56
CA VAL A 184 -18.23 1.02 -13.67
C VAL A 184 -19.13 0.19 -14.61
N GLU A 185 -20.04 -0.63 -14.07
CA GLU A 185 -20.86 -1.54 -14.90
C GLU A 185 -22.10 -0.87 -15.49
N HIS A 186 -22.72 0.08 -14.76
CA HIS A 186 -24.00 0.65 -15.18
C HIS A 186 -23.90 2.10 -15.62
N ARG A 187 -23.14 2.95 -14.90
CA ARG A 187 -23.11 4.41 -15.15
C ARG A 187 -22.04 4.83 -16.17
N ALA A 188 -20.97 4.02 -16.34
CA ALA A 188 -19.86 4.34 -17.24
C ALA A 188 -20.30 4.59 -18.68
N PHE A 189 -21.29 3.83 -19.18
CA PHE A 189 -21.83 4.01 -20.52
C PHE A 189 -22.38 5.42 -20.74
N ASP A 190 -23.21 5.90 -19.82
CA ASP A 190 -23.80 7.25 -19.90
C ASP A 190 -22.72 8.34 -19.79
N VAL A 191 -21.77 8.17 -18.88
CA VAL A 191 -20.66 9.13 -18.72
C VAL A 191 -19.85 9.26 -20.01
N MET A 192 -19.54 8.14 -20.65
CA MET A 192 -18.84 8.12 -21.95
C MET A 192 -19.69 8.73 -23.07
N ALA A 193 -20.98 8.38 -23.15
CA ALA A 193 -21.89 8.89 -24.16
C ALA A 193 -22.09 10.40 -24.06
N VAL A 194 -22.31 10.92 -22.84
CA VAL A 194 -22.42 12.36 -22.57
C VAL A 194 -21.15 13.10 -23.00
N GLN A 195 -19.97 12.55 -22.66
CA GLN A 195 -18.69 13.12 -23.08
C GLN A 195 -18.52 13.12 -24.60
N GLU A 196 -18.83 12.02 -25.27
CA GLU A 196 -18.70 11.89 -26.71
C GLU A 196 -19.63 12.86 -27.45
N ILE A 197 -20.89 12.97 -27.02
CA ILE A 197 -21.85 13.94 -27.55
C ILE A 197 -21.30 15.37 -27.39
N PHE A 198 -20.82 15.70 -26.21
CA PHE A 198 -20.24 17.00 -25.93
C PHE A 198 -19.06 17.34 -26.85
N LEU A 199 -18.06 16.46 -26.91
CA LEU A 199 -16.85 16.69 -27.72
C LEU A 199 -17.17 16.77 -29.20
N SER A 200 -18.00 15.85 -29.71
CA SER A 200 -18.45 15.88 -31.12
C SER A 200 -19.26 17.13 -31.47
N ALA A 201 -20.08 17.62 -30.55
CA ALA A 201 -20.80 18.87 -30.74
C ALA A 201 -19.85 20.09 -30.74
N VAL A 202 -18.86 20.15 -29.86
CA VAL A 202 -17.84 21.19 -29.85
C VAL A 202 -17.11 21.22 -31.20
N ASP A 203 -16.63 20.07 -31.68
CA ASP A 203 -15.90 19.97 -32.94
C ASP A 203 -16.77 20.40 -34.15
N ARG A 204 -18.05 20.01 -34.17
CA ARG A 204 -19.02 20.45 -35.19
C ARG A 204 -19.19 21.97 -35.21
N HIS A 205 -19.28 22.61 -34.06
CA HIS A 205 -19.42 24.05 -33.98
C HIS A 205 -18.12 24.79 -34.35
N LEU A 206 -16.97 24.27 -33.96
CA LEU A 206 -15.66 24.80 -34.35
C LEU A 206 -15.45 24.72 -35.86
N ALA A 207 -15.83 23.61 -36.50
CA ALA A 207 -15.77 23.46 -37.95
C ALA A 207 -16.65 24.45 -38.72
N ARG A 208 -17.69 25.00 -38.07
CA ARG A 208 -18.55 26.07 -38.60
C ARG A 208 -18.02 27.49 -38.32
N GLY A 209 -16.79 27.62 -37.75
CA GLY A 209 -16.18 28.88 -37.43
C GLY A 209 -16.68 29.55 -36.13
N VAL A 210 -17.38 28.80 -35.28
CA VAL A 210 -17.82 29.31 -33.96
C VAL A 210 -16.62 29.33 -33.02
N GLN A 211 -16.46 30.39 -32.24
CA GLN A 211 -15.41 30.47 -31.23
C GLN A 211 -15.60 29.39 -30.13
N LEU A 212 -14.50 28.93 -29.55
CA LEU A 212 -14.45 27.78 -28.63
C LEU A 212 -15.45 27.90 -27.46
N GLU A 213 -15.46 29.03 -26.75
CA GLU A 213 -16.38 29.21 -25.61
C GLU A 213 -17.85 29.16 -26.03
N ARG A 214 -18.18 29.72 -27.19
CA ARG A 214 -19.53 29.69 -27.75
C ARG A 214 -19.89 28.26 -28.22
N ALA A 215 -18.93 27.56 -28.84
CA ALA A 215 -19.11 26.16 -29.28
C ALA A 215 -19.40 25.26 -28.07
N ARG A 216 -18.65 25.42 -26.96
CA ARG A 216 -18.87 24.69 -25.70
C ARG A 216 -20.24 24.99 -25.09
N LEU A 217 -20.68 26.24 -25.11
CA LEU A 217 -22.01 26.60 -24.64
C LEU A 217 -23.11 25.92 -25.45
N LEU A 218 -22.99 25.91 -26.79
CA LEU A 218 -23.94 25.27 -27.67
C LEU A 218 -23.96 23.75 -27.49
N ALA A 219 -22.78 23.12 -27.36
CA ALA A 219 -22.64 21.71 -27.07
C ALA A 219 -23.30 21.30 -25.74
N ARG A 220 -23.16 22.11 -24.67
CA ARG A 220 -23.87 21.85 -23.40
C ARG A 220 -25.37 21.85 -23.56
N ARG A 221 -25.92 22.75 -24.36
CA ARG A 221 -27.37 22.81 -24.62
C ARG A 221 -27.91 21.55 -25.33
N GLU A 222 -27.10 20.92 -26.16
CA GLU A 222 -27.46 19.67 -26.81
C GLU A 222 -27.58 18.50 -25.81
N LEU A 223 -26.90 18.58 -24.65
CA LEU A 223 -26.95 17.56 -23.60
C LEU A 223 -28.18 17.67 -22.69
N ALA A 224 -28.92 18.78 -22.72
CA ALA A 224 -30.09 18.96 -21.85
C ALA A 224 -31.21 17.93 -22.09
N SER A 225 -31.24 17.32 -23.28
CA SER A 225 -32.20 16.27 -23.62
C SER A 225 -31.68 14.85 -23.43
N TYR A 226 -30.48 14.67 -22.85
CA TYR A 226 -29.93 13.35 -22.65
C TYR A 226 -30.69 12.60 -21.54
N GLU A 227 -31.17 11.40 -21.84
CA GLU A 227 -31.84 10.53 -20.89
C GLU A 227 -30.85 9.48 -20.37
N PHE A 228 -30.62 9.51 -19.04
CA PHE A 228 -29.75 8.56 -18.38
C PHE A 228 -30.39 7.17 -18.30
N SER A 229 -29.57 6.14 -18.35
CA SER A 229 -29.98 4.74 -18.20
C SER A 229 -30.64 4.49 -16.84
N LYS A 230 -31.48 3.46 -16.80
CA LYS A 230 -32.19 3.07 -15.57
C LYS A 230 -31.29 2.25 -14.67
N ASP A 231 -31.29 2.58 -13.39
CA ASP A 231 -30.67 1.78 -12.36
C ASP A 231 -31.39 0.42 -12.23
N PRO A 232 -30.67 -0.71 -12.33
CA PRO A 232 -31.28 -2.04 -12.26
C PRO A 232 -32.06 -2.33 -10.99
N ALA A 233 -31.67 -1.71 -9.84
CA ALA A 233 -32.31 -1.93 -8.56
C ALA A 233 -33.63 -1.16 -8.41
N THR A 234 -33.68 0.08 -8.92
CA THR A 234 -34.84 0.97 -8.75
C THR A 234 -35.75 1.05 -9.97
N GLY A 235 -35.25 0.70 -11.16
CA GLY A 235 -35.93 0.87 -12.44
C GLY A 235 -36.10 2.34 -12.88
N LEU A 236 -35.57 3.29 -12.11
CA LEU A 236 -35.59 4.74 -12.42
C LEU A 236 -34.25 5.16 -13.01
N PRO A 237 -34.21 6.27 -13.79
CA PRO A 237 -32.93 6.83 -14.23
C PRO A 237 -32.03 7.10 -13.02
N TRP A 238 -30.75 6.65 -13.10
CA TRP A 238 -29.80 6.82 -11.99
C TRP A 238 -29.44 8.29 -11.73
N ARG A 239 -29.74 9.16 -12.68
CA ARG A 239 -29.55 10.61 -12.59
C ARG A 239 -30.69 11.33 -13.33
N GLY A 240 -31.10 12.49 -12.82
CA GLY A 240 -31.99 13.41 -13.51
C GLY A 240 -31.34 14.10 -14.72
N PRO A 241 -32.15 14.82 -15.54
CA PRO A 241 -31.66 15.55 -16.70
C PRO A 241 -30.54 16.54 -16.35
N LEU A 242 -29.64 16.80 -17.30
CA LEU A 242 -28.62 17.82 -17.19
C LEU A 242 -29.26 19.20 -17.48
N GLU A 243 -29.20 20.11 -16.51
CA GLU A 243 -29.75 21.46 -16.64
C GLU A 243 -28.63 22.49 -16.73
N GLU A 244 -28.77 23.44 -17.68
CA GLU A 244 -27.88 24.59 -17.76
C GLU A 244 -28.29 25.62 -16.70
N ARG A 245 -27.55 25.72 -15.60
CA ARG A 245 -27.74 26.75 -14.58
C ARG A 245 -26.45 27.56 -14.43
N ILE A 246 -26.60 28.80 -13.96
CA ILE A 246 -25.44 29.68 -13.69
C ILE A 246 -24.63 29.08 -12.54
N ASP A 247 -23.33 28.92 -12.77
CA ASP A 247 -22.42 28.36 -11.78
C ASP A 247 -22.41 29.18 -10.48
N THR A 248 -22.92 28.61 -9.41
CA THR A 248 -22.61 29.07 -8.06
C THR A 248 -21.49 28.19 -7.52
N PRO A 249 -20.42 28.76 -6.93
CA PRO A 249 -19.35 27.97 -6.35
C PRO A 249 -19.89 27.01 -5.29
N PRO A 250 -19.42 25.76 -5.23
CA PRO A 250 -19.88 24.80 -4.22
C PRO A 250 -19.56 25.19 -2.76
N ASN A 251 -18.79 26.25 -2.55
CA ASN A 251 -18.44 26.79 -1.23
C ASN A 251 -19.21 28.05 -0.83
N SER A 252 -20.18 28.50 -1.61
CA SER A 252 -21.06 29.56 -1.10
C SER A 252 -21.93 28.97 0.00
N SER A 253 -21.83 29.49 1.20
CA SER A 253 -22.52 29.11 2.43
C SER A 253 -24.05 29.32 2.41
N SER A 254 -24.69 29.12 1.28
CA SER A 254 -26.14 29.02 1.16
C SER A 254 -26.58 27.59 1.48
N GLU A 255 -26.45 27.19 2.72
CA GLU A 255 -27.21 26.07 3.27
C GLU A 255 -28.70 26.36 3.08
N GLY A 256 -29.33 25.68 2.13
CA GLY A 256 -30.78 25.67 2.10
C GLY A 256 -31.50 25.69 0.77
N GLN A 257 -30.86 25.98 -0.35
CA GLN A 257 -31.52 25.83 -1.66
C GLN A 257 -30.56 25.19 -2.64
N GLY A 258 -30.77 23.89 -2.88
CA GLY A 258 -29.98 23.09 -3.84
C GLY A 258 -30.10 23.65 -5.27
N VAL A 259 -29.19 24.55 -5.62
CA VAL A 259 -29.01 24.98 -7.01
C VAL A 259 -28.34 23.84 -7.77
N ALA A 260 -29.02 23.29 -8.78
CA ALA A 260 -28.43 22.23 -9.59
C ALA A 260 -27.14 22.74 -10.26
N PRO A 261 -26.06 21.92 -10.27
CA PRO A 261 -24.80 22.33 -10.88
C PRO A 261 -24.95 22.53 -12.37
N SER A 262 -24.11 23.37 -12.98
CA SER A 262 -24.08 23.54 -14.45
C SER A 262 -23.77 22.21 -15.14
N ILE A 263 -24.16 22.08 -16.43
CA ILE A 263 -23.86 20.87 -17.21
C ILE A 263 -22.36 20.55 -17.18
N ALA A 264 -21.49 21.54 -17.30
CA ALA A 264 -20.05 21.33 -17.28
C ALA A 264 -19.53 20.82 -15.92
N THR A 265 -20.08 21.35 -14.83
CA THR A 265 -19.78 20.88 -13.46
C THR A 265 -20.30 19.45 -13.24
N ALA A 266 -21.50 19.16 -13.71
CA ALA A 266 -22.09 17.83 -13.65
C ALA A 266 -21.29 16.79 -14.45
N MET A 267 -20.82 17.15 -15.64
CA MET A 267 -19.94 16.29 -16.44
C MET A 267 -18.62 16.01 -15.72
N ARG A 268 -17.96 17.06 -15.21
CA ARG A 268 -16.72 16.89 -14.42
C ARG A 268 -16.94 15.99 -13.21
N TYR A 269 -18.04 16.19 -12.49
CA TYR A 269 -18.42 15.35 -11.37
C TYR A 269 -18.52 13.88 -11.79
N ASN A 270 -19.29 13.57 -12.84
CA ASN A 270 -19.48 12.20 -13.30
C ASN A 270 -18.17 11.54 -13.75
N LEU A 271 -17.32 12.28 -14.48
CA LEU A 271 -16.00 11.79 -14.90
C LEU A 271 -15.13 11.42 -13.69
N PHE A 272 -15.12 12.28 -12.66
CA PHE A 272 -14.31 12.03 -11.47
C PHE A 272 -14.87 10.89 -10.62
N ARG A 273 -16.20 10.80 -10.45
CA ARG A 273 -16.80 9.67 -9.70
C ARG A 273 -16.53 8.34 -10.39
N LEU A 274 -16.61 8.29 -11.70
CA LEU A 274 -16.27 7.08 -12.46
C LEU A 274 -14.78 6.70 -12.32
N ARG A 275 -13.88 7.69 -12.33
CA ARG A 275 -12.46 7.49 -12.04
C ARG A 275 -12.26 6.93 -10.63
N ASP A 276 -12.86 7.58 -9.64
CA ASP A 276 -12.69 7.23 -8.23
C ASP A 276 -13.26 5.85 -7.91
N ALA A 277 -14.38 5.47 -8.54
CA ALA A 277 -14.94 4.14 -8.49
C ALA A 277 -13.97 3.07 -9.06
N ALA A 278 -13.43 3.33 -10.26
CA ALA A 278 -12.47 2.41 -10.88
C ALA A 278 -11.19 2.26 -10.04
N MET A 279 -10.66 3.36 -9.48
CA MET A 279 -9.51 3.33 -8.56
C MET A 279 -9.83 2.52 -7.29
N THR A 280 -11.02 2.69 -6.71
CA THR A 280 -11.47 1.95 -5.54
C THR A 280 -11.48 0.45 -5.83
N ILE A 281 -12.06 0.03 -6.97
CA ILE A 281 -12.06 -1.37 -7.37
C ILE A 281 -10.63 -1.93 -7.49
N LEU A 282 -9.72 -1.19 -8.12
CA LEU A 282 -8.33 -1.62 -8.25
C LEU A 282 -7.64 -1.75 -6.89
N GLN A 283 -7.86 -0.81 -5.97
CA GLN A 283 -7.25 -0.86 -4.65
C GLN A 283 -7.79 -1.98 -3.77
N TYR A 284 -9.09 -2.26 -3.81
CA TYR A 284 -9.72 -3.25 -2.95
C TYR A 284 -9.73 -4.67 -3.53
N LEU A 285 -9.77 -4.85 -4.85
CA LEU A 285 -9.76 -6.17 -5.49
C LEU A 285 -8.37 -6.62 -5.96
N VAL A 286 -7.39 -5.72 -6.01
CA VAL A 286 -6.01 -6.04 -6.37
C VAL A 286 -5.05 -5.82 -5.20
N GLY A 287 -5.40 -4.95 -4.25
CA GLY A 287 -4.52 -4.58 -3.15
C GLY A 287 -3.31 -3.75 -3.59
N ILE A 288 -3.41 -3.05 -4.73
CA ILE A 288 -2.34 -2.18 -5.25
C ILE A 288 -2.23 -0.89 -4.44
N ARG A 289 -1.01 -0.37 -4.24
CA ARG A 289 -0.80 0.87 -3.47
C ARG A 289 -1.29 2.11 -4.24
N PRO A 290 -1.70 3.18 -3.52
CA PRO A 290 -2.07 4.46 -4.16
C PRO A 290 -1.00 5.00 -5.11
N SER A 291 0.28 4.93 -4.75
CA SER A 291 1.39 5.37 -5.61
C SER A 291 1.52 4.54 -6.90
N GLU A 292 1.31 3.23 -6.79
CA GLU A 292 1.33 2.30 -7.93
C GLU A 292 0.13 2.55 -8.86
N VAL A 293 -1.05 2.91 -8.31
CA VAL A 293 -2.23 3.30 -9.10
C VAL A 293 -2.00 4.60 -9.86
N CYS A 294 -1.38 5.61 -9.21
CA CYS A 294 -1.04 6.88 -9.85
C CYS A 294 0.02 6.73 -10.96
N ALA A 295 0.86 5.71 -10.89
CA ALA A 295 1.93 5.45 -11.84
C ALA A 295 1.51 4.57 -13.04
N ILE A 296 0.23 4.22 -13.17
CA ILE A 296 -0.27 3.46 -14.33
C ILE A 296 -0.17 4.33 -15.59
N GLU A 297 0.50 3.84 -16.60
CA GLU A 297 0.61 4.50 -17.90
C GLU A 297 -0.59 4.19 -18.79
N ALA A 298 -1.03 5.18 -19.55
CA ALA A 298 -2.07 5.07 -20.53
C ALA A 298 -1.52 4.57 -21.87
N GLY A 299 -2.39 4.04 -22.71
CA GLY A 299 -2.10 3.57 -24.05
C GLY A 299 -3.03 2.43 -24.44
N MET A 300 -3.05 2.09 -25.72
CA MET A 300 -3.79 0.94 -26.25
C MET A 300 -2.84 0.01 -26.96
N ASP A 301 -3.03 -1.27 -26.75
CA ASP A 301 -2.40 -2.33 -27.51
C ASP A 301 -3.32 -2.64 -28.72
N GLU A 302 -2.83 -2.38 -29.93
CA GLU A 302 -3.59 -2.55 -31.17
C GLU A 302 -3.93 -4.03 -31.47
N GLU A 303 -3.10 -4.98 -31.01
CA GLU A 303 -3.32 -6.40 -31.27
C GLU A 303 -4.43 -6.97 -30.38
N THR A 304 -4.43 -6.61 -29.11
CA THR A 304 -5.38 -7.15 -28.13
C THR A 304 -6.62 -6.28 -27.93
N GLY A 305 -6.55 -5.00 -28.30
CA GLY A 305 -7.58 -4.00 -28.02
C GLY A 305 -7.73 -3.67 -26.54
N LEU A 306 -6.74 -4.04 -25.70
CA LEU A 306 -6.70 -3.77 -24.27
C LEU A 306 -5.79 -2.55 -23.98
N PRO A 307 -5.95 -1.90 -22.81
CA PRO A 307 -4.97 -0.92 -22.37
C PRO A 307 -3.55 -1.52 -22.33
N SER A 308 -2.54 -0.78 -22.79
CA SER A 308 -1.14 -1.26 -22.90
C SER A 308 -0.53 -1.67 -21.55
N CYS A 309 -1.08 -1.14 -20.45
CA CYS A 309 -0.71 -1.58 -19.10
C CYS A 309 -1.27 -2.97 -18.71
N VAL A 310 -2.12 -3.57 -19.54
CA VAL A 310 -2.73 -4.89 -19.28
C VAL A 310 -2.04 -5.96 -20.12
N LEU A 311 -1.41 -6.90 -19.45
CA LEU A 311 -0.75 -8.04 -20.07
C LEU A 311 -1.61 -9.30 -19.92
N MET A 312 -1.95 -9.96 -21.03
CA MET A 312 -2.66 -11.23 -21.00
C MET A 312 -1.69 -12.40 -21.20
N LYS A 313 -1.72 -13.38 -20.29
CA LYS A 313 -0.91 -14.61 -20.36
C LYS A 313 -1.81 -15.82 -20.17
N ARG A 314 -1.55 -16.91 -20.88
CA ARG A 314 -2.24 -18.19 -20.63
C ARG A 314 -1.65 -18.90 -19.42
N SER A 315 -2.52 -19.50 -18.62
CA SER A 315 -2.09 -20.39 -17.52
C SER A 315 -1.31 -21.59 -18.05
N LYS A 316 -0.51 -22.23 -17.20
CA LYS A 316 0.27 -23.45 -17.58
C LYS A 316 -0.63 -24.59 -18.09
N SER A 317 -1.87 -24.67 -17.60
CA SER A 317 -2.85 -25.67 -18.06
C SER A 317 -3.51 -25.30 -19.40
N GLY A 318 -3.37 -24.05 -19.87
CA GLY A 318 -4.07 -23.51 -21.06
C GLY A 318 -5.56 -23.20 -20.85
N LEU A 319 -6.12 -23.52 -19.66
CA LEU A 319 -7.56 -23.41 -19.39
C LEU A 319 -7.98 -21.98 -19.00
N LEU A 320 -7.06 -21.16 -18.51
CA LEU A 320 -7.32 -19.79 -18.06
C LEU A 320 -6.47 -18.79 -18.82
N GLU A 321 -7.03 -17.62 -19.06
CA GLU A 321 -6.33 -16.40 -19.43
C GLU A 321 -6.17 -15.55 -18.17
N LEU A 322 -4.92 -15.22 -17.84
CA LEU A 322 -4.51 -14.45 -16.68
C LEU A 322 -4.19 -13.02 -17.12
N PHE A 323 -4.75 -12.05 -16.44
CA PHE A 323 -4.54 -10.63 -16.72
C PHE A 323 -3.64 -10.03 -15.65
N TYR A 324 -2.62 -9.30 -16.09
CA TYR A 324 -1.67 -8.61 -15.22
C TYR A 324 -1.69 -7.12 -15.53
N LEU A 325 -1.71 -6.31 -14.49
CA LEU A 325 -1.50 -4.87 -14.57
C LEU A 325 0.00 -4.58 -14.45
N ARG A 326 0.56 -3.87 -15.40
CA ARG A 326 1.91 -3.32 -15.33
C ARG A 326 1.86 -1.90 -14.80
N SER A 327 2.63 -1.64 -13.74
CA SER A 327 2.84 -0.31 -13.17
C SER A 327 4.22 -0.21 -12.53
N LEU A 328 4.56 0.94 -11.92
CA LEU A 328 5.85 1.20 -11.32
C LEU A 328 5.82 0.93 -9.81
N LEU A 329 6.71 0.07 -9.36
CA LEU A 329 7.03 -0.13 -7.95
C LEU A 329 8.13 0.85 -7.57
N SER A 330 7.83 1.80 -6.69
CA SER A 330 8.77 2.85 -6.26
C SER A 330 9.29 2.61 -4.84
N LYS A 331 8.49 1.95 -3.98
CA LYS A 331 8.78 1.84 -2.56
C LYS A 331 9.90 0.82 -2.31
N GLY A 332 10.92 1.23 -1.50
CA GLY A 332 12.07 0.38 -1.19
C GLY A 332 13.08 0.25 -2.33
N LEU A 333 12.99 1.08 -3.37
CA LEU A 333 13.90 1.06 -4.52
C LEU A 333 14.46 2.47 -4.76
N ASP A 334 15.73 2.56 -5.11
CA ASP A 334 16.39 3.83 -5.49
C ASP A 334 15.74 4.46 -6.74
N GLN A 335 15.24 3.60 -7.63
CA GLN A 335 14.56 4.02 -8.85
C GLN A 335 13.30 3.16 -9.08
N PRO A 336 12.17 3.79 -9.50
CA PRO A 336 10.95 3.05 -9.82
C PRO A 336 11.21 1.96 -10.86
N GLN A 337 10.68 0.76 -10.63
CA GLN A 337 10.82 -0.38 -11.55
C GLN A 337 9.47 -0.90 -12.00
N PRO A 338 9.31 -1.29 -13.28
CA PRO A 338 8.09 -1.89 -13.77
C PRO A 338 7.87 -3.27 -13.12
N ASN A 339 6.66 -3.47 -12.62
CA ASN A 339 6.21 -4.73 -12.03
C ASN A 339 4.81 -5.10 -12.54
N ASP A 340 4.50 -6.41 -12.48
CA ASP A 340 3.23 -6.96 -12.94
C ASP A 340 2.42 -7.49 -11.74
N TRP A 341 1.17 -7.02 -11.58
CA TRP A 341 0.21 -7.51 -10.57
C TRP A 341 -0.87 -8.33 -11.24
N LEU A 342 -1.18 -9.51 -10.73
CA LEU A 342 -2.32 -10.30 -11.20
C LEU A 342 -3.62 -9.59 -10.83
N ILE A 343 -4.39 -9.17 -11.82
CA ILE A 343 -5.64 -8.40 -11.62
C ILE A 343 -6.90 -9.17 -11.96
N GLY A 344 -6.78 -10.35 -12.53
CA GLY A 344 -7.94 -11.19 -12.83
C GLY A 344 -7.61 -12.37 -13.72
N CYS A 345 -8.60 -13.21 -13.87
CA CYS A 345 -8.54 -14.34 -14.82
C CYS A 345 -9.91 -14.60 -15.41
N ARG A 346 -9.92 -15.28 -16.57
CA ARG A 346 -11.13 -15.82 -17.17
C ARG A 346 -10.87 -17.19 -17.82
N PRO A 347 -11.89 -18.02 -18.05
CA PRO A 347 -11.73 -19.19 -18.88
C PRO A 347 -11.20 -18.82 -20.26
N ALA A 348 -10.29 -19.63 -20.80
CA ALA A 348 -9.70 -19.38 -22.12
C ALA A 348 -10.78 -19.31 -23.21
N GLY A 349 -10.78 -18.23 -23.99
CA GLY A 349 -11.78 -17.96 -25.04
C GLY A 349 -13.10 -17.36 -24.55
N ALA A 350 -13.27 -17.09 -23.25
CA ALA A 350 -14.43 -16.35 -22.76
C ALA A 350 -14.39 -14.89 -23.25
N LYS A 351 -15.56 -14.31 -23.54
CA LYS A 351 -15.66 -12.92 -24.04
C LYS A 351 -15.65 -11.87 -22.95
N SER A 352 -16.20 -12.20 -21.76
CA SER A 352 -16.27 -11.26 -20.64
C SER A 352 -14.88 -10.97 -20.09
N LEU A 353 -14.57 -9.70 -19.88
CA LEU A 353 -13.35 -9.27 -19.22
C LEU A 353 -13.54 -9.26 -17.70
N PRO A 354 -12.51 -9.56 -16.90
CA PRO A 354 -12.54 -9.30 -15.46
C PRO A 354 -12.86 -7.84 -15.16
N LEU A 355 -13.58 -7.59 -14.06
CA LEU A 355 -14.01 -6.24 -13.66
C LEU A 355 -12.85 -5.24 -13.58
N THR A 356 -11.72 -5.67 -13.01
CA THR A 356 -10.50 -4.85 -12.93
C THR A 356 -9.93 -4.43 -14.28
N VAL A 357 -10.03 -5.31 -15.29
CA VAL A 357 -9.64 -4.99 -16.68
C VAL A 357 -10.65 -4.04 -17.30
N GLN A 358 -11.95 -4.21 -17.00
CA GLN A 358 -12.98 -3.26 -17.44
C GLN A 358 -12.75 -1.86 -16.86
N CYS A 359 -12.36 -1.76 -15.56
CA CYS A 359 -11.98 -0.48 -14.93
C CYS A 359 -10.88 0.23 -15.72
N LEU A 360 -9.80 -0.47 -16.06
CA LEU A 360 -8.69 0.10 -16.84
C LEU A 360 -9.12 0.52 -18.24
N SER A 361 -9.96 -0.28 -18.90
CA SER A 361 -10.49 0.03 -20.23
C SER A 361 -11.39 1.28 -20.21
N VAL A 362 -12.22 1.42 -19.18
CA VAL A 362 -13.06 2.61 -18.96
C VAL A 362 -12.20 3.84 -18.71
N LEU A 363 -11.20 3.75 -17.81
CA LEU A 363 -10.27 4.85 -17.51
C LEU A 363 -9.49 5.28 -18.76
N GLN A 364 -8.99 4.31 -19.53
CA GLN A 364 -8.28 4.57 -20.78
C GLN A 364 -9.14 5.40 -21.73
N ARG A 365 -10.38 5.00 -21.95
CA ARG A 365 -11.28 5.62 -22.92
C ARG A 365 -11.81 6.98 -22.44
N VAL A 366 -12.24 7.07 -21.19
CA VAL A 366 -12.86 8.28 -20.63
C VAL A 366 -11.87 9.44 -20.56
N PHE A 367 -10.61 9.18 -20.17
CA PHE A 367 -9.63 10.24 -20.00
C PHE A 367 -8.72 10.50 -21.21
N GLU A 368 -8.85 9.74 -22.29
CA GLU A 368 -8.06 9.92 -23.51
C GLU A 368 -8.12 11.35 -24.07
N PRO A 369 -9.29 12.00 -24.26
CA PRO A 369 -9.35 13.36 -24.80
C PRO A 369 -8.64 14.37 -23.90
N TRP A 370 -8.71 14.18 -22.60
CA TRP A 370 -8.11 15.07 -21.60
C TRP A 370 -6.59 14.85 -21.49
N ARG A 371 -6.14 13.60 -21.55
CA ARG A 371 -4.71 13.30 -21.65
C ARG A 371 -4.10 13.89 -22.92
N ALA A 372 -4.77 13.75 -24.03
CA ALA A 372 -4.34 14.34 -25.30
C ALA A 372 -4.25 15.86 -25.20
N LEU A 373 -5.25 16.53 -24.58
CA LEU A 373 -5.21 17.98 -24.34
C LEU A 373 -4.01 18.37 -23.47
N GLY A 374 -3.76 17.66 -22.36
CA GLY A 374 -2.72 18.00 -21.39
C GLY A 374 -1.35 17.40 -21.70
N ASN A 375 -1.19 16.67 -22.79
CA ASN A 375 0.02 15.90 -23.14
C ASN A 375 0.51 15.03 -21.96
N ARG A 376 -0.41 14.19 -21.43
CA ARG A 376 -0.16 13.32 -20.27
C ARG A 376 -0.10 11.86 -20.70
N SER A 377 0.89 11.13 -20.13
CA SER A 377 1.05 9.68 -20.34
C SER A 377 0.39 8.84 -19.25
N GLU A 378 0.14 9.42 -18.08
CA GLU A 378 -0.46 8.70 -16.96
C GLU A 378 -1.95 8.41 -17.21
N MET A 379 -2.41 7.23 -16.81
CA MET A 379 -3.81 6.80 -16.93
C MET A 379 -4.76 7.76 -16.21
N LEU A 380 -4.37 8.20 -15.01
CA LEU A 380 -5.18 9.02 -14.13
C LEU A 380 -4.80 10.49 -14.22
N VAL A 381 -5.74 11.31 -14.59
CA VAL A 381 -5.58 12.76 -14.64
C VAL A 381 -6.62 13.47 -13.78
N GLY A 382 -6.25 14.64 -13.29
CA GLY A 382 -7.08 15.61 -12.59
C GLY A 382 -7.22 16.89 -13.40
N PHE A 383 -8.16 17.75 -12.98
CA PHE A 383 -8.36 19.06 -13.59
C PHE A 383 -8.12 20.13 -12.54
N ARG A 384 -7.20 21.05 -12.84
CA ARG A 384 -6.97 22.28 -12.05
C ARG A 384 -7.92 23.37 -12.51
N TYR A 385 -8.13 24.33 -11.65
CA TYR A 385 -8.91 25.55 -11.88
C TYR A 385 -10.33 25.33 -12.41
N GLY A 386 -11.22 26.18 -11.98
CA GLY A 386 -12.62 26.18 -12.39
C GLY A 386 -13.41 24.94 -11.97
N PHE A 387 -14.70 24.98 -12.24
CA PHE A 387 -15.65 23.92 -11.87
C PHE A 387 -16.08 23.05 -13.06
N GLY A 388 -15.69 23.44 -14.28
CA GLY A 388 -16.05 22.75 -15.52
C GLY A 388 -14.93 21.87 -16.08
N LEU A 389 -15.05 21.58 -17.36
CA LEU A 389 -14.06 20.80 -18.10
C LEU A 389 -12.88 21.66 -18.54
N PRO A 390 -11.65 21.17 -18.56
CA PRO A 390 -10.48 21.94 -18.93
C PRO A 390 -10.55 22.48 -20.36
N THR A 391 -9.99 23.67 -20.56
CA THR A 391 -9.93 24.33 -21.86
C THR A 391 -8.50 24.50 -22.36
N LYS A 392 -7.52 24.32 -21.47
CA LYS A 392 -6.10 24.52 -21.75
C LYS A 392 -5.27 23.34 -21.23
N PRO A 393 -4.11 23.06 -21.86
CA PRO A 393 -3.24 21.94 -21.45
C PRO A 393 -2.82 21.99 -19.99
N GLU A 394 -2.47 23.16 -19.46
CA GLU A 394 -2.00 23.39 -18.09
C GLU A 394 -3.07 23.08 -17.02
N TYR A 395 -4.34 22.97 -17.41
CA TYR A 395 -5.43 22.60 -16.51
C TYR A 395 -5.58 21.10 -16.33
N VAL A 396 -4.88 20.29 -17.12
CA VAL A 396 -4.85 18.85 -16.97
C VAL A 396 -3.57 18.44 -16.25
N VAL A 397 -3.69 17.81 -15.11
CA VAL A 397 -2.57 17.43 -14.26
C VAL A 397 -2.58 15.95 -13.96
N SER A 398 -1.40 15.37 -13.72
CA SER A 398 -1.27 13.99 -13.24
C SER A 398 -1.82 13.87 -11.83
N MET A 399 -2.37 12.73 -11.51
CA MET A 399 -2.88 12.46 -10.18
C MET A 399 -1.76 12.12 -9.20
N THR A 400 -1.81 12.71 -8.02
CA THR A 400 -0.90 12.41 -6.90
C THR A 400 -1.58 11.52 -5.89
N THR A 401 -0.82 10.86 -5.00
CA THR A 401 -1.38 10.07 -3.90
C THR A 401 -2.25 10.91 -2.97
N TRP A 402 -1.91 12.19 -2.79
CA TRP A 402 -2.71 13.12 -2.00
C TRP A 402 -4.07 13.39 -2.67
N SER A 403 -4.07 13.76 -3.96
CA SER A 403 -5.32 14.01 -4.69
C SER A 403 -6.17 12.75 -4.86
N LEU A 404 -5.53 11.55 -4.94
CA LEU A 404 -6.23 10.27 -4.91
C LEU A 404 -6.95 10.05 -3.57
N ASN A 405 -6.27 10.33 -2.45
CA ASN A 405 -6.86 10.19 -1.12
C ASN A 405 -8.08 11.12 -0.93
N ASP A 406 -7.97 12.37 -1.36
CA ASP A 406 -9.09 13.33 -1.27
C ASP A 406 -10.26 12.91 -2.16
N SER A 407 -9.98 12.47 -3.39
CA SER A 407 -11.00 11.95 -4.31
C SER A 407 -11.70 10.72 -3.73
N PHE A 408 -10.97 9.81 -3.12
CA PHE A 408 -11.53 8.64 -2.44
C PHE A 408 -12.44 9.04 -1.28
N LYS A 409 -12.01 9.95 -0.41
CA LYS A 409 -12.84 10.46 0.70
C LYS A 409 -14.11 11.14 0.19
N PHE A 410 -13.99 11.88 -0.92
CA PHE A 410 -15.15 12.49 -1.55
C PHE A 410 -16.12 11.43 -2.11
N PHE A 411 -15.59 10.37 -2.74
CA PHE A 411 -16.40 9.24 -3.22
C PHE A 411 -17.14 8.57 -2.06
N MET A 412 -16.44 8.26 -0.98
CA MET A 412 -17.04 7.66 0.23
C MET A 412 -18.22 8.47 0.76
N ARG A 413 -18.04 9.79 0.90
CA ARG A 413 -19.09 10.66 1.50
C ARG A 413 -20.32 10.84 0.62
N ASN A 414 -20.16 10.83 -0.70
CA ASN A 414 -21.20 11.24 -1.64
C ASN A 414 -21.83 10.11 -2.42
N GLU A 415 -21.11 8.98 -2.56
CA GLU A 415 -21.55 7.87 -3.41
C GLU A 415 -21.83 6.58 -2.62
N VAL A 416 -21.41 6.50 -1.36
CA VAL A 416 -21.58 5.31 -0.53
C VAL A 416 -22.59 5.60 0.59
N ASP A 417 -23.73 4.94 0.54
CA ASP A 417 -24.73 5.06 1.60
C ASP A 417 -24.41 4.10 2.76
N LEU A 418 -23.95 4.68 3.86
CA LEU A 418 -23.63 3.97 5.10
C LEU A 418 -24.75 4.12 6.15
N SER A 419 -25.86 4.76 5.83
CA SER A 419 -26.93 5.06 6.80
C SER A 419 -27.60 3.81 7.38
N ALA A 420 -27.66 2.74 6.60
CA ALA A 420 -28.28 1.47 6.97
C ALA A 420 -27.33 0.50 7.70
N LEU A 421 -26.07 0.88 7.97
CA LEU A 421 -25.15 0.04 8.72
C LEU A 421 -25.69 -0.24 10.14
N PRO A 422 -25.62 -1.48 10.64
CA PRO A 422 -25.91 -1.81 12.03
C PRO A 422 -24.86 -1.17 12.96
N ASP A 423 -25.09 -1.21 14.26
CA ASP A 423 -24.14 -0.66 15.25
C ASP A 423 -22.87 -1.52 15.37
N GLU A 424 -23.02 -2.83 15.20
CA GLU A 424 -21.91 -3.79 15.23
C GLU A 424 -21.94 -4.67 13.98
N SER A 425 -20.74 -5.03 13.47
CA SER A 425 -20.58 -6.02 12.41
C SER A 425 -20.92 -7.42 12.91
N VAL A 426 -21.07 -8.38 12.00
CA VAL A 426 -21.20 -9.81 12.35
C VAL A 426 -20.04 -10.28 13.22
N ARG A 427 -18.87 -9.66 13.08
CA ARG A 427 -17.65 -9.94 13.86
C ARG A 427 -17.55 -9.14 15.17
N GLY A 428 -18.55 -8.26 15.49
CA GLY A 428 -18.60 -7.42 16.68
C GLY A 428 -17.70 -6.18 16.62
N GLU A 429 -17.40 -5.71 15.41
CA GLU A 429 -16.68 -4.45 15.19
C GLU A 429 -17.66 -3.29 15.29
N ASN A 430 -17.27 -2.16 15.89
CA ASN A 430 -18.10 -0.97 15.98
C ASN A 430 -18.24 -0.30 14.61
N LEU A 431 -19.44 -0.30 14.04
CA LEU A 431 -19.77 0.32 12.76
C LEU A 431 -20.35 1.74 12.90
N ILE A 432 -20.72 2.18 14.10
CA ILE A 432 -21.27 3.52 14.36
C ILE A 432 -20.31 4.60 13.83
N ARG A 433 -19.01 4.45 14.08
CA ARG A 433 -17.98 5.39 13.63
C ARG A 433 -17.95 5.60 12.11
N TYR A 434 -18.22 4.56 11.33
CA TYR A 434 -18.28 4.65 9.86
C TYR A 434 -19.55 5.37 9.41
N ARG A 435 -20.68 5.08 10.04
CA ARG A 435 -21.97 5.72 9.77
C ARG A 435 -21.94 7.20 10.11
N GLU A 436 -21.49 7.57 11.31
CA GLU A 436 -21.43 8.96 11.78
C GLU A 436 -20.45 9.81 11.00
N SER A 437 -19.28 9.28 10.67
CA SER A 437 -18.28 9.96 9.85
C SER A 437 -18.64 9.99 8.36
N LYS A 438 -19.74 9.34 7.93
CA LYS A 438 -20.07 9.11 6.52
C LYS A 438 -18.88 8.53 5.74
N GLY A 439 -18.13 7.62 6.37
CA GLY A 439 -16.95 6.99 5.80
C GLY A 439 -15.69 7.88 5.70
N ALA A 440 -15.67 9.08 6.33
CA ALA A 440 -14.50 9.97 6.28
C ALA A 440 -13.23 9.38 6.92
N ILE A 441 -13.40 8.41 7.84
CA ILE A 441 -12.30 7.68 8.48
C ILE A 441 -11.72 6.57 7.60
N VAL A 442 -12.37 6.24 6.48
CA VAL A 442 -11.88 5.21 5.55
C VAL A 442 -10.79 5.81 4.66
N THR A 443 -9.71 5.07 4.49
CA THR A 443 -8.56 5.50 3.70
C THR A 443 -8.26 4.52 2.55
N PRO A 444 -7.69 4.97 1.42
CA PRO A 444 -7.29 4.08 0.32
C PRO A 444 -6.32 2.98 0.74
N ARG A 445 -5.51 3.23 1.78
CA ARG A 445 -4.53 2.25 2.30
C ARG A 445 -5.19 1.00 2.89
N GLN A 446 -6.41 1.15 3.45
CA GLN A 446 -7.18 0.02 3.96
C GLN A 446 -7.55 -0.99 2.87
N GLY A 447 -7.67 -0.58 1.60
CA GLY A 447 -7.96 -1.48 0.49
C GLY A 447 -6.97 -2.65 0.40
N ARG A 448 -5.66 -2.35 0.51
CA ARG A 448 -4.62 -3.39 0.50
C ARG A 448 -4.73 -4.33 1.71
N LYS A 449 -5.06 -3.80 2.89
CA LYS A 449 -5.26 -4.61 4.10
C LYS A 449 -6.51 -5.47 4.02
N THR A 450 -7.60 -4.91 3.52
CA THR A 450 -8.86 -5.62 3.30
C THR A 450 -8.67 -6.76 2.28
N PHE A 451 -7.97 -6.50 1.17
CA PHE A 451 -7.62 -7.55 0.20
C PHE A 451 -6.80 -8.67 0.83
N ALA A 452 -5.76 -8.32 1.61
CA ALA A 452 -4.92 -9.32 2.26
C ALA A 452 -5.69 -10.14 3.31
N ALA A 453 -6.51 -9.48 4.13
CA ALA A 453 -7.36 -10.13 5.12
C ALA A 453 -8.33 -11.12 4.45
N PHE A 454 -9.03 -10.67 3.41
CA PHE A 454 -9.94 -11.52 2.62
C PHE A 454 -9.25 -12.75 2.03
N MET A 455 -8.04 -12.58 1.46
CA MET A 455 -7.26 -13.70 0.91
C MET A 455 -6.81 -14.68 1.98
N LEU A 456 -6.33 -14.20 3.13
CA LEU A 456 -5.83 -15.04 4.21
C LEU A 456 -6.94 -15.73 4.99
N GLU A 457 -8.09 -15.08 5.16
CA GLU A 457 -9.30 -15.68 5.74
C GLU A 457 -9.88 -16.77 4.83
N SER A 458 -9.85 -16.55 3.52
CA SER A 458 -10.25 -17.60 2.56
C SER A 458 -9.32 -18.81 2.64
N ARG A 459 -8.01 -18.60 2.80
CA ARG A 459 -7.02 -19.66 2.92
C ARG A 459 -5.68 -19.16 3.45
N ALA A 460 -5.31 -19.54 4.67
CA ALA A 460 -4.05 -19.16 5.32
C ALA A 460 -2.79 -19.56 4.53
N SER A 461 -2.85 -20.64 3.76
CA SER A 461 -1.73 -21.09 2.90
C SER A 461 -1.47 -20.19 1.69
N LEU A 462 -2.31 -19.17 1.45
CA LEU A 462 -2.07 -18.16 0.42
C LEU A 462 -1.05 -17.09 0.85
N LEU A 463 -0.59 -17.08 2.10
CA LEU A 463 0.37 -16.07 2.58
C LEU A 463 1.60 -15.88 1.68
N PRO A 464 2.28 -16.95 1.17
CA PRO A 464 3.36 -16.77 0.20
C PRO A 464 2.92 -16.13 -1.12
N ALA A 465 1.70 -16.45 -1.58
CA ALA A 465 1.15 -15.87 -2.80
C ALA A 465 0.80 -14.38 -2.60
N VAL A 466 0.26 -14.00 -1.44
CA VAL A 466 0.01 -12.60 -1.06
C VAL A 466 1.32 -11.83 -0.98
N LYS A 467 2.38 -12.40 -0.38
CA LYS A 467 3.72 -11.82 -0.37
C LYS A 467 4.23 -11.53 -1.79
N ASP A 468 4.20 -12.53 -2.67
CA ASP A 468 4.66 -12.39 -4.06
C ASP A 468 3.81 -11.38 -4.85
N HIS A 469 2.51 -11.36 -4.59
CA HIS A 469 1.59 -10.40 -5.19
C HIS A 469 1.89 -8.96 -4.75
N PHE A 470 2.19 -8.76 -3.48
CA PHE A 470 2.52 -7.46 -2.91
C PHE A 470 3.97 -7.02 -3.15
N LYS A 471 4.79 -7.87 -3.78
CA LYS A 471 6.21 -7.62 -4.06
C LYS A 471 7.05 -7.42 -2.79
N HIS A 472 6.64 -8.05 -1.67
CA HIS A 472 7.45 -8.01 -0.46
C HIS A 472 8.64 -8.95 -0.59
N LEU A 473 9.81 -8.49 -0.15
CA LEU A 473 11.03 -9.31 -0.18
C LEU A 473 10.94 -10.47 0.81
N ASN A 474 10.25 -10.26 1.94
CA ASN A 474 10.20 -11.22 3.04
C ASN A 474 8.74 -11.56 3.43
N VAL A 475 8.48 -12.86 3.70
CA VAL A 475 7.17 -13.32 4.20
C VAL A 475 6.87 -12.71 5.58
N ALA A 476 7.89 -12.53 6.43
CA ALA A 476 7.72 -11.93 7.75
C ALA A 476 7.11 -10.52 7.69
N THR A 477 7.45 -9.74 6.67
CA THR A 477 6.84 -8.42 6.42
C THR A 477 5.35 -8.56 6.14
N THR A 478 4.95 -9.52 5.30
CA THR A 478 3.54 -9.78 4.99
C THR A 478 2.79 -10.29 6.23
N GLU A 479 3.36 -11.22 6.98
CA GLU A 479 2.78 -11.74 8.22
C GLU A 479 2.58 -10.62 9.25
N ARG A 480 3.61 -9.80 9.49
CA ARG A 480 3.55 -8.71 10.47
C ARG A 480 2.55 -7.63 10.09
N ALA A 481 2.50 -7.28 8.79
CA ALA A 481 1.67 -6.18 8.33
C ALA A 481 0.20 -6.55 8.13
N TYR A 482 -0.09 -7.81 7.75
CA TYR A 482 -1.41 -8.21 7.28
C TYR A 482 -2.01 -9.39 8.04
N TYR A 483 -1.24 -10.06 8.93
CA TYR A 483 -1.83 -11.09 9.75
C TYR A 483 -2.78 -10.46 10.77
N PRO A 484 -4.02 -10.94 10.89
CA PRO A 484 -5.02 -10.30 11.74
C PRO A 484 -4.57 -10.20 13.20
N GLN A 485 -4.63 -9.00 13.76
CA GLN A 485 -4.28 -8.73 15.16
C GLN A 485 -5.49 -8.88 16.09
N GLU A 486 -6.71 -8.79 15.55
CA GLU A 486 -7.94 -8.91 16.30
C GLU A 486 -8.26 -10.37 16.61
N ALA A 487 -8.73 -10.65 17.82
CA ALA A 487 -8.93 -12.00 18.31
C ALA A 487 -9.92 -12.83 17.45
N ARG A 488 -10.97 -12.18 16.92
CA ARG A 488 -11.97 -12.86 16.08
C ARG A 488 -11.43 -13.21 14.69
N MET A 489 -10.79 -12.25 14.01
CA MET A 489 -10.15 -12.50 12.73
C MET A 489 -9.05 -13.56 12.86
N ARG A 490 -8.32 -13.58 13.98
CA ARG A 490 -7.37 -14.66 14.27
C ARG A 490 -8.05 -16.01 14.35
N ASN A 491 -9.21 -16.10 15.00
CA ASN A 491 -9.95 -17.36 15.11
C ASN A 491 -10.41 -17.87 13.74
N ASP A 492 -10.86 -17.00 12.85
CA ASP A 492 -11.27 -17.37 11.49
C ASP A 492 -10.06 -17.86 10.67
N VAL A 493 -8.95 -17.13 10.70
CA VAL A 493 -7.70 -17.55 10.07
C VAL A 493 -7.17 -18.82 10.72
N ASP A 494 -7.31 -18.99 12.03
CA ASP A 494 -6.88 -20.19 12.73
C ASP A 494 -7.72 -21.41 12.34
N SER A 495 -9.03 -21.26 12.15
CA SER A 495 -9.89 -22.34 11.67
C SER A 495 -9.50 -22.83 10.27
N VAL A 496 -9.16 -21.89 9.38
CA VAL A 496 -8.65 -22.22 8.03
C VAL A 496 -7.25 -22.82 8.11
N ALA A 497 -6.37 -22.28 8.95
CA ALA A 497 -5.03 -22.81 9.18
C ALA A 497 -5.07 -24.25 9.75
N ILE A 498 -6.03 -24.53 10.61
CA ILE A 498 -6.29 -25.90 11.11
C ILE A 498 -6.71 -26.81 9.96
N SER A 499 -7.62 -26.38 9.08
CA SER A 499 -8.05 -27.15 7.91
C SER A 499 -6.88 -27.42 6.94
N ASP A 500 -6.04 -26.43 6.66
CA ASP A 500 -4.84 -26.60 5.85
C ASP A 500 -3.80 -27.50 6.53
N THR A 501 -3.70 -27.46 7.86
CA THR A 501 -2.85 -28.35 8.65
C THR A 501 -3.33 -29.80 8.53
N ILE A 502 -4.63 -30.05 8.64
CA ILE A 502 -5.24 -31.38 8.45
C ILE A 502 -4.95 -31.89 7.04
N ALA A 503 -5.16 -31.06 6.03
CA ALA A 503 -4.88 -31.41 4.64
C ALA A 503 -3.39 -31.77 4.43
N PHE A 504 -2.47 -31.03 5.03
CA PHE A 504 -1.04 -31.32 4.97
C PHE A 504 -0.69 -32.69 5.56
N PHE A 505 -1.21 -33.00 6.76
CA PHE A 505 -0.97 -34.31 7.39
C PHE A 505 -1.67 -35.46 6.66
N THR A 506 -2.86 -35.22 6.12
CA THR A 506 -3.55 -36.19 5.26
C THR A 506 -2.70 -36.59 4.05
N GLU A 507 -2.09 -35.60 3.39
CA GLU A 507 -1.17 -35.84 2.27
C GLU A 507 0.13 -36.54 2.73
N ALA A 508 0.61 -36.21 3.94
CA ALA A 508 1.77 -36.90 4.53
C ALA A 508 1.52 -38.41 4.75
N VAL A 509 0.35 -38.78 5.29
CA VAL A 509 -0.07 -40.17 5.44
C VAL A 509 -0.18 -40.89 4.09
N LYS A 510 -0.65 -40.21 3.06
CA LYS A 510 -0.71 -40.71 1.67
C LYS A 510 0.67 -40.87 1.00
N GLY A 511 1.76 -40.56 1.70
CA GLY A 511 3.13 -40.74 1.23
C GLY A 511 3.75 -39.55 0.54
N LYS A 512 3.17 -38.34 0.67
CA LYS A 512 3.79 -37.10 0.18
C LYS A 512 5.16 -36.89 0.84
N LYS A 513 6.19 -36.69 0.02
CA LYS A 513 7.55 -36.48 0.50
C LYS A 513 7.66 -35.20 1.29
N ILE A 514 8.02 -35.28 2.56
CA ILE A 514 8.31 -34.18 3.45
C ILE A 514 9.79 -34.25 3.83
N VAL A 515 10.45 -33.11 3.88
CA VAL A 515 11.85 -32.94 4.25
C VAL A 515 11.97 -31.94 5.40
N GLY A 516 13.15 -31.80 6.00
CA GLY A 516 13.37 -30.93 7.15
C GLY A 516 13.40 -31.69 8.47
N ARG A 517 13.81 -31.03 9.55
CA ARG A 517 14.04 -31.68 10.85
C ARG A 517 12.77 -32.25 11.50
N MET A 518 11.58 -31.76 11.14
CA MET A 518 10.30 -32.32 11.56
C MET A 518 9.85 -33.51 10.72
N ALA A 519 10.42 -33.76 9.54
CA ALA A 519 9.98 -34.84 8.65
C ALA A 519 10.05 -36.24 9.30
N PRO A 520 11.11 -36.63 10.03
CA PRO A 520 11.15 -37.91 10.73
C PRO A 520 10.05 -38.05 11.79
N VAL A 521 9.79 -36.96 12.55
CA VAL A 521 8.75 -36.95 13.59
C VAL A 521 7.37 -37.12 12.97
N ILE A 522 7.07 -36.35 11.90
CA ILE A 522 5.81 -36.44 11.16
C ILE A 522 5.64 -37.89 10.61
N LYS A 523 6.66 -38.42 9.98
CA LYS A 523 6.63 -39.77 9.40
C LYS A 523 6.43 -40.85 10.46
N GLN A 524 7.11 -40.72 11.60
CA GLN A 524 6.97 -41.71 12.71
C GLN A 524 5.58 -41.65 13.30
N TYR A 525 5.04 -40.46 13.57
CA TYR A 525 3.74 -40.31 14.23
C TYR A 525 2.58 -40.70 13.31
N PHE A 526 2.50 -40.07 12.14
CA PHE A 526 1.42 -40.30 11.17
C PHE A 526 1.60 -41.56 10.30
N GLY A 527 2.74 -42.21 10.36
CA GLY A 527 2.98 -43.53 9.77
C GLY A 527 2.57 -44.69 10.67
N SER A 528 2.06 -44.40 11.88
CA SER A 528 1.57 -45.44 12.80
C SER A 528 0.31 -46.13 12.28
N GLU A 529 -0.01 -47.30 12.82
CA GLU A 529 -1.20 -48.10 12.45
C GLU A 529 -2.51 -47.33 12.67
N ASP A 530 -2.52 -46.41 13.63
CA ASP A 530 -3.69 -45.60 13.91
C ASP A 530 -4.15 -44.72 12.72
N PHE A 531 -3.23 -44.35 11.83
CA PHE A 531 -3.56 -43.53 10.66
C PHE A 531 -3.54 -44.37 9.36
N THR A 532 -2.64 -45.35 9.24
CA THR A 532 -2.50 -46.13 8.02
C THR A 532 -3.62 -47.16 7.85
N ASN A 533 -4.25 -47.58 8.93
CA ASN A 533 -5.37 -48.57 8.94
C ASN A 533 -6.76 -47.89 8.85
N ALA A 534 -6.84 -46.61 8.49
CA ALA A 534 -8.12 -45.95 8.28
C ALA A 534 -8.89 -46.55 7.11
N LYS A 535 -10.15 -46.94 7.35
CA LYS A 535 -10.99 -47.68 6.38
C LYS A 535 -11.56 -46.76 5.30
N SER A 536 -11.55 -45.45 5.51
CA SER A 536 -12.04 -44.46 4.55
C SER A 536 -11.28 -43.16 4.66
N PRO A 537 -11.27 -42.30 3.58
CA PRO A 537 -10.69 -40.97 3.65
C PRO A 537 -11.30 -40.09 4.73
N ALA A 538 -12.60 -40.20 4.98
CA ALA A 538 -13.31 -39.46 6.02
C ALA A 538 -12.88 -39.88 7.44
N GLU A 539 -12.63 -41.17 7.66
CA GLU A 539 -12.12 -41.66 8.93
C GLU A 539 -10.69 -41.19 9.19
N LEU A 540 -9.83 -41.19 8.16
CA LEU A 540 -8.48 -40.64 8.25
C LEU A 540 -8.50 -39.16 8.59
N ASP A 541 -9.32 -38.36 7.90
CA ASP A 541 -9.48 -36.96 8.16
C ASP A 541 -9.98 -36.68 9.58
N GLY A 542 -10.95 -37.44 10.06
CA GLY A 542 -11.45 -37.36 11.42
C GLY A 542 -10.38 -37.65 12.49
N ARG A 543 -9.55 -38.68 12.28
CA ARG A 543 -8.44 -39.01 13.20
C ARG A 543 -7.36 -37.91 13.22
N ILE A 544 -6.98 -37.40 12.05
CA ILE A 544 -6.01 -36.31 11.93
C ILE A 544 -6.57 -35.05 12.57
N ARG A 545 -7.83 -34.70 12.30
CA ARG A 545 -8.53 -33.54 12.89
C ARG A 545 -8.52 -33.63 14.42
N HIS A 546 -8.81 -34.80 14.98
CA HIS A 546 -8.78 -34.99 16.42
C HIS A 546 -7.40 -34.66 17.01
N VAL A 547 -6.33 -35.17 16.39
CA VAL A 547 -4.95 -34.89 16.84
C VAL A 547 -4.57 -33.42 16.68
N VAL A 548 -4.88 -32.82 15.55
CA VAL A 548 -4.56 -31.41 15.29
C VAL A 548 -5.24 -30.50 16.30
N ILE A 549 -6.51 -30.74 16.61
CA ILE A 549 -7.27 -29.93 17.57
C ILE A 549 -6.83 -30.20 19.01
N SER A 550 -6.71 -31.48 19.42
CA SER A 550 -6.39 -31.83 20.81
C SER A 550 -4.97 -31.43 21.23
N HIS A 551 -4.06 -31.30 20.28
CA HIS A 551 -2.67 -30.90 20.55
C HIS A 551 -2.34 -29.49 20.02
N ASP A 552 -3.31 -28.72 19.54
CA ASP A 552 -3.13 -27.41 18.95
C ASP A 552 -1.99 -27.35 17.90
N LEU A 553 -1.94 -28.36 17.02
CA LEU A 553 -0.87 -28.55 16.04
C LEU A 553 -1.07 -27.67 14.81
N ARG A 554 -1.07 -26.38 14.96
CA ARG A 554 -1.16 -25.44 13.86
C ARG A 554 0.16 -25.37 13.08
N ILE A 555 0.08 -25.37 11.75
CA ILE A 555 1.21 -25.13 10.85
C ILE A 555 1.19 -23.67 10.38
N PHE A 556 2.35 -23.01 10.45
CA PHE A 556 2.58 -21.69 9.86
C PHE A 556 3.25 -21.86 8.50
N PHE A 557 2.50 -21.60 7.44
CA PHE A 557 2.91 -21.81 6.05
C PHE A 557 3.78 -20.66 5.56
N ASN A 558 4.85 -20.99 4.82
CA ASN A 558 5.74 -20.03 4.19
C ASN A 558 6.20 -20.57 2.83
N ASP A 559 6.76 -19.68 2.00
CA ASP A 559 7.36 -20.06 0.72
C ASP A 559 8.61 -20.93 0.89
N HIS A 560 9.40 -20.70 1.94
CA HIS A 560 10.61 -21.47 2.23
C HIS A 560 10.34 -22.77 3.00
N GLY A 561 9.16 -22.92 3.62
CA GLY A 561 8.81 -24.11 4.38
C GLY A 561 7.61 -23.93 5.29
N LYS A 562 7.44 -24.87 6.19
CA LYS A 562 6.33 -24.96 7.14
C LYS A 562 6.88 -25.03 8.56
N CYS A 563 6.33 -24.21 9.44
CA CYS A 563 6.74 -24.17 10.84
C CYS A 563 5.72 -24.92 11.70
N LEU A 564 6.17 -25.95 12.38
CA LEU A 564 5.39 -26.77 13.32
C LEU A 564 5.85 -26.45 14.75
N ILE A 565 5.90 -25.17 15.11
CA ILE A 565 6.41 -24.72 16.41
C ILE A 565 5.63 -25.32 17.58
N ALA A 566 4.32 -25.48 17.45
CA ALA A 566 3.47 -26.08 18.49
C ALA A 566 3.93 -27.50 18.88
N ALA A 567 4.54 -28.25 17.96
CA ALA A 567 5.08 -29.59 18.26
C ALA A 567 6.39 -29.54 19.06
N LYS A 568 7.18 -28.47 18.93
CA LYS A 568 8.50 -28.31 19.59
C LYS A 568 8.81 -26.82 19.89
N PRO A 569 8.05 -26.17 20.78
CA PRO A 569 8.21 -24.73 21.02
C PRO A 569 9.61 -24.37 21.55
N SER A 570 10.17 -25.17 22.44
CA SER A 570 11.49 -24.96 23.05
C SER A 570 12.65 -25.12 22.06
N GLU A 571 12.47 -25.85 20.96
CA GLU A 571 13.47 -26.04 19.91
C GLU A 571 13.35 -25.01 18.78
N SER A 572 12.45 -24.03 18.93
CA SER A 572 12.24 -22.98 17.94
C SER A 572 13.38 -21.97 17.95
N ARG A 573 14.16 -21.89 16.87
CA ARG A 573 15.31 -21.00 16.79
C ARG A 573 14.96 -19.51 16.87
N CYS A 574 13.86 -19.08 16.26
CA CYS A 574 13.44 -17.68 16.33
C CYS A 574 13.09 -17.25 17.77
N ARG A 575 12.50 -18.16 18.57
CA ARG A 575 12.23 -17.93 19.99
C ARG A 575 13.46 -18.03 20.86
N GLN A 576 14.42 -18.90 20.50
CA GLN A 576 15.72 -18.98 21.17
C GLN A 576 16.51 -17.69 20.98
N GLU A 577 16.51 -17.12 19.77
CA GLU A 577 17.22 -15.87 19.46
C GLU A 577 16.69 -14.69 20.28
N THR A 578 15.40 -14.64 20.55
CA THR A 578 14.79 -13.58 21.39
C THR A 578 14.71 -13.93 22.86
N GLY A 579 15.22 -15.10 23.28
CA GLY A 579 15.14 -15.54 24.68
C GLY A 579 13.72 -15.88 25.15
N THR A 580 12.78 -16.06 24.22
CA THR A 580 11.35 -16.31 24.51
C THR A 580 10.94 -17.76 24.25
N ALA A 581 11.91 -18.69 24.05
CA ALA A 581 11.64 -20.10 23.82
C ALA A 581 11.15 -20.78 25.09
N ASN A 582 9.86 -21.08 25.13
CA ASN A 582 9.21 -21.84 26.22
C ASN A 582 8.03 -22.66 25.66
N TRP A 583 7.38 -23.47 26.49
CA TRP A 583 6.26 -24.30 26.08
C TRP A 583 4.96 -23.55 25.80
N GLU A 584 4.84 -22.31 26.24
CA GLU A 584 3.68 -21.46 26.07
C GLU A 584 3.69 -20.72 24.72
N ASN A 585 4.89 -20.46 24.18
CA ASN A 585 5.08 -19.73 22.95
C ASN A 585 4.97 -20.64 21.71
N VAL A 586 3.75 -20.98 21.33
CA VAL A 586 3.43 -21.86 20.20
C VAL A 586 3.34 -21.15 18.85
N THR A 587 3.63 -19.84 18.80
CA THR A 587 3.68 -19.03 17.58
C THR A 587 5.12 -18.64 17.22
N PRO A 588 5.48 -18.57 15.92
CA PRO A 588 6.80 -18.07 15.50
C PRO A 588 7.04 -16.64 15.98
N ASP A 589 8.29 -16.29 16.22
CA ASP A 589 8.67 -14.90 16.41
C ASP A 589 8.96 -14.27 15.04
N TYR A 590 8.03 -13.45 14.57
CA TYR A 590 8.08 -12.87 13.23
C TYR A 590 9.13 -11.76 13.08
N ALA A 591 9.55 -11.15 14.20
CA ALA A 591 10.52 -10.07 14.19
C ALA A 591 11.93 -10.51 13.79
N VAL A 592 12.29 -11.77 14.12
CA VAL A 592 13.63 -12.34 13.88
C VAL A 592 13.65 -13.53 12.94
N ARG A 593 12.45 -14.02 12.56
CA ARG A 593 12.30 -15.19 11.71
C ARG A 593 12.87 -14.95 10.32
N SER A 594 13.78 -15.80 9.87
CA SER A 594 14.36 -15.75 8.52
C SER A 594 14.46 -17.13 7.90
N PRO A 595 14.51 -17.26 6.55
CA PRO A 595 14.69 -18.55 5.89
C PRO A 595 15.94 -19.30 6.36
N GLY A 596 17.02 -18.54 6.60
CA GLY A 596 18.27 -19.11 7.11
C GLY A 596 18.14 -19.73 8.49
N MET A 597 17.42 -19.06 9.37
CA MET A 597 17.13 -19.54 10.73
C MET A 597 16.19 -20.76 10.69
N CYS A 598 15.13 -20.69 9.85
CA CYS A 598 14.15 -21.76 9.71
C CYS A 598 14.75 -23.07 9.21
N ALA A 599 15.63 -23.04 8.21
CA ALA A 599 16.28 -24.24 7.67
C ALA A 599 17.04 -25.07 8.73
N GLY A 600 17.58 -24.39 9.75
CA GLY A 600 18.26 -25.05 10.88
C GLY A 600 17.37 -25.32 12.09
N CYS A 601 16.08 -24.97 12.06
CA CYS A 601 15.15 -25.05 13.18
C CYS A 601 14.61 -26.48 13.38
N GLY A 602 14.44 -26.90 14.64
CA GLY A 602 13.83 -28.19 15.00
C GLY A 602 12.36 -28.32 14.55
N ALA A 603 11.65 -27.20 14.48
CA ALA A 603 10.24 -27.13 14.07
C ALA A 603 10.02 -26.98 12.55
N PHE A 604 11.06 -27.13 11.73
CA PHE A 604 10.99 -26.90 10.29
C PHE A 604 10.64 -28.17 9.50
N ALA A 605 9.67 -28.04 8.60
CA ALA A 605 9.34 -29.00 7.56
C ALA A 605 9.20 -28.30 6.20
N ALA A 606 9.41 -29.02 5.11
CA ALA A 606 9.16 -28.53 3.77
C ALA A 606 8.69 -29.67 2.85
N ASP A 607 7.95 -29.34 1.82
CA ASP A 607 7.56 -30.26 0.76
C ASP A 607 7.98 -29.71 -0.61
N ARG A 608 7.65 -30.44 -1.68
CA ARG A 608 8.06 -30.08 -3.04
C ARG A 608 7.61 -28.67 -3.47
N SER A 609 6.56 -28.13 -2.87
CA SER A 609 6.08 -26.76 -3.18
C SER A 609 7.07 -25.67 -2.74
N ASN A 610 7.92 -25.95 -1.74
CA ASN A 610 8.92 -25.02 -1.22
C ASN A 610 10.26 -25.07 -1.99
N ARG A 611 10.49 -26.10 -2.83
CA ARG A 611 11.74 -26.29 -3.57
C ARG A 611 12.11 -25.07 -4.46
N PRO A 612 11.19 -24.46 -5.23
CA PRO A 612 11.52 -23.32 -6.08
C PRO A 612 12.06 -22.11 -5.33
N PHE A 613 11.65 -21.89 -4.08
CA PHE A 613 12.23 -20.86 -3.24
C PHE A 613 13.73 -21.09 -3.00
N TRP A 614 14.11 -22.31 -2.62
CA TRP A 614 15.50 -22.64 -2.32
C TRP A 614 16.38 -22.65 -3.57
N GLU A 615 15.85 -23.04 -4.73
CA GLU A 615 16.55 -22.95 -6.01
C GLU A 615 16.84 -21.51 -6.40
N ARG A 616 15.85 -20.61 -6.32
CA ARG A 616 16.07 -19.18 -6.55
C ARG A 616 17.07 -18.58 -5.57
N ARG A 617 16.96 -18.95 -4.29
CA ARG A 617 17.86 -18.48 -3.24
C ARG A 617 19.31 -18.93 -3.51
N LEU A 618 19.53 -20.16 -3.91
CA LEU A 618 20.84 -20.67 -4.29
C LEU A 618 21.40 -19.84 -5.45
N GLU A 619 20.65 -19.68 -6.52
CA GLU A 619 21.07 -18.94 -7.70
C GLU A 619 21.44 -17.49 -7.37
N GLN A 620 20.60 -16.78 -6.64
CA GLN A 620 20.82 -15.38 -6.28
C GLN A 620 22.10 -15.19 -5.46
N TYR A 621 22.29 -15.99 -4.41
CA TYR A 621 23.46 -15.85 -3.55
C TYR A 621 24.76 -16.38 -4.19
N THR A 622 24.68 -17.35 -5.09
CA THR A 622 25.83 -17.78 -5.89
C THR A 622 26.27 -16.65 -6.81
N LYS A 623 25.36 -16.04 -7.56
CA LYS A 623 25.66 -14.90 -8.43
C LYS A 623 26.24 -13.70 -7.65
N ALA A 624 25.69 -13.40 -6.49
CA ALA A 624 26.20 -12.32 -5.64
C ALA A 624 27.62 -12.59 -5.14
N HIS A 625 27.91 -13.83 -4.75
CA HIS A 625 29.24 -14.24 -4.31
C HIS A 625 30.25 -14.19 -5.46
N GLU A 626 29.92 -14.72 -6.64
CA GLU A 626 30.76 -14.67 -7.84
C GLU A 626 31.05 -13.23 -8.27
N ALA A 627 30.06 -12.35 -8.22
CA ALA A 627 30.26 -10.93 -8.52
C ALA A 627 31.21 -10.24 -7.53
N ALA A 628 31.18 -10.65 -6.26
CA ALA A 628 32.08 -10.16 -5.23
C ALA A 628 33.51 -10.66 -5.42
N GLN A 629 33.71 -11.93 -5.80
CA GLN A 629 35.00 -12.49 -6.16
C GLN A 629 35.63 -11.72 -7.33
N GLY A 630 34.87 -11.46 -8.37
CA GLY A 630 35.33 -10.68 -9.51
C GLY A 630 35.79 -9.25 -9.17
N LYS A 631 35.37 -8.72 -8.03
CA LYS A 631 35.78 -7.39 -7.53
C LYS A 631 36.83 -7.44 -6.41
N GLY A 632 37.32 -8.62 -6.03
CA GLY A 632 38.27 -8.79 -4.93
C GLY A 632 37.70 -8.49 -3.53
N ARG A 633 36.35 -8.54 -3.35
CA ARG A 633 35.65 -8.23 -2.12
C ARG A 633 35.08 -9.46 -1.43
N GLU A 634 35.74 -10.60 -1.52
CA GLU A 634 35.25 -11.89 -0.99
C GLU A 634 34.93 -11.86 0.49
N HIS A 635 35.73 -11.13 1.28
CA HIS A 635 35.55 -11.03 2.73
C HIS A 635 34.24 -10.33 3.14
N GLU A 636 33.78 -9.38 2.34
CA GLU A 636 32.56 -8.64 2.59
C GLU A 636 31.31 -9.48 2.29
N TYR A 637 31.46 -10.48 1.44
CA TYR A 637 30.35 -11.29 0.93
C TYR A 637 30.37 -12.76 1.37
N HIS A 638 31.16 -13.11 2.41
CA HIS A 638 31.18 -14.48 2.94
C HIS A 638 29.80 -14.97 3.39
N VAL A 639 28.91 -14.06 3.82
CA VAL A 639 27.53 -14.37 4.19
C VAL A 639 26.73 -14.91 2.99
N HIS A 640 26.97 -14.39 1.78
CA HIS A 640 26.31 -14.89 0.58
C HIS A 640 26.70 -16.34 0.27
N LEU A 641 27.97 -16.69 0.44
CA LEU A 641 28.43 -18.07 0.28
C LEU A 641 27.74 -19.01 1.29
N ALA A 642 27.67 -18.62 2.56
CA ALA A 642 27.00 -19.39 3.59
C ALA A 642 25.52 -19.59 3.29
N ARG A 643 24.82 -18.54 2.81
CA ARG A 643 23.40 -18.62 2.41
C ARG A 643 23.19 -19.50 1.17
N ALA A 644 24.11 -19.46 0.18
CA ALA A 644 24.08 -20.35 -0.98
C ALA A 644 24.29 -21.81 -0.57
N GLN A 645 25.28 -22.10 0.29
CA GLN A 645 25.55 -23.44 0.82
C GLN A 645 24.35 -23.99 1.59
N GLN A 646 23.71 -23.17 2.42
CA GLN A 646 22.51 -23.57 3.13
C GLN A 646 21.35 -23.90 2.19
N ALA A 647 21.13 -23.09 1.15
CA ALA A 647 20.10 -23.35 0.15
C ALA A 647 20.38 -24.66 -0.59
N ALA A 648 21.64 -24.88 -0.99
CA ALA A 648 22.07 -26.14 -1.61
C ALA A 648 21.84 -27.37 -0.71
N GLN A 649 22.07 -27.22 0.60
CA GLN A 649 21.81 -28.28 1.57
C GLN A 649 20.32 -28.64 1.66
N VAL A 650 19.44 -27.63 1.70
CA VAL A 650 17.99 -27.88 1.73
C VAL A 650 17.53 -28.53 0.42
N ILE A 651 18.07 -28.13 -0.74
CA ILE A 651 17.77 -28.76 -2.03
C ILE A 651 18.17 -30.23 -2.02
N LYS A 652 19.33 -30.57 -1.46
CA LYS A 652 19.77 -31.98 -1.31
C LYS A 652 18.78 -32.81 -0.51
N TRP A 653 18.10 -32.27 0.49
CA TRP A 653 17.07 -32.98 1.23
C TRP A 653 15.89 -33.37 0.31
N PHE A 654 15.49 -32.50 -0.60
CA PHE A 654 14.48 -32.84 -1.61
C PHE A 654 14.94 -33.97 -2.55
N ASP A 655 16.25 -34.08 -2.81
CA ASP A 655 16.85 -35.09 -3.67
C ASP A 655 17.13 -36.41 -2.93
N GLY A 656 16.94 -36.46 -1.61
CA GLY A 656 17.00 -37.70 -0.83
C GLY A 656 18.22 -37.84 0.09
N ALA A 657 19.06 -36.79 0.22
CA ALA A 657 20.13 -36.81 1.20
C ALA A 657 19.60 -36.84 2.64
N GLU A 658 20.27 -37.59 3.51
CA GLU A 658 19.96 -37.63 4.92
C GLU A 658 20.24 -36.26 5.57
N ILE A 659 19.40 -35.88 6.53
CA ILE A 659 19.56 -34.67 7.31
C ILE A 659 20.58 -34.98 8.41
N GLU A 660 21.75 -34.36 8.35
CA GLU A 660 22.72 -34.40 9.42
C GLU A 660 22.08 -33.88 10.72
N ARG A 661 22.17 -34.65 11.79
CA ARG A 661 21.56 -34.38 13.11
C ARG A 661 22.20 -33.23 13.85
#